data_8575240073d8f31e29303fabbacd8edb
#
_entry.id   8575240073d8f31e29303fabbacd8edb
#
_cell.length_a   1.000
_cell.length_b   1.000
_cell.length_c   1.000
_cell.angle_alpha   90.00
_cell.angle_beta   90.00
_cell.angle_gamma   90.00
#
_symmetry.space_group_name_H-M   'P 1'
#
loop_
_entity.id
_entity.type
_entity.pdbx_description
1 polymer ?
#
loop_
_entity_poly.entity_id
_entity_poly.type
_entity_poly.pdbx_seq_one_letter_code
_entity_poly.pdbx_strand_id
1 'polypeptide(L)'
;MFRAPLLVLLELFAGSAAAQSPDDDEYYPYAGREERRELLTTDSTLFYRAIQTARDLYGAASDFALPRVAQRRRGLPYDEELARLGQTEVSYRYFPTLRLLGAEEHIFPGATPAETELGGAGGTREFRFPDGEPLLPYLASVRFSDRNYRVGAKAAASLRRGPWSLALAFDARTGRDLLIEGVFTHALTGGLRLSRSFASGARASLLFLLPVSMQGTRLSSSAEAFSLTDDPYYNPAWGYQSGRVRNSRVRREILPLAVADLAVPLSAHTELRVGLSSEAGVLRYSMLDWFDARTPMPDNYRYLPSYTGDRETRDAWLADDPRYTQIDWDALIRRNRLSADGDATYALSDRVERRTDLTLSAALVTRPDPRLTLHLGAVLRADRSRFHKQMRDLLGASHLTDIDQYLIDDDTYGNLLQNDLRHPDRKVRTGDRFGYDYALLRRDLRILFRAVYRSDRLHAEAGAELGRTTVRRRGYYEKELFPGTLSFGPSRRLHFTPYRFKLLVGWSFTPRSYLSLTAFAGSSAPLSEALFYQPLYNNRTVADPRPERIRSAELTFRRTGRDVELQLTAFATLRLDGSETRRCYDDLAALYCDLAVSGIGQSLCGVELGASLRLSYRWRLALAASAARYAYVRDPRVTLLSDVDNTEILTRSVSRMGGCRVGGAPQLTSSAELTYFGPRGWSCHLSAGYAGARYAEPSVLRRTDRVTQQAGITPELFRALTLQERLPDAFTLDASLFRTFYFGRSRLTAGLMLRNLTGDRTLYAVYESNRLRRIPAGDAVFYEPHASRCSHAWPRSFYVTVSYRF
;
A
#
# COMPACT_ATOMS: atom_id res chain seq x y z
N MET A 1 0.85 -19.91 -33.78
CA MET A 1 0.25 -20.45 -32.53
C MET A 1 0.62 -19.53 -31.38
N PHE A 2 -0.11 -18.43 -31.23
CA PHE A 2 0.11 -17.45 -30.17
C PHE A 2 -0.77 -17.79 -28.98
N ARG A 3 -0.26 -18.54 -28.04
CA ARG A 3 -0.68 -18.45 -26.64
C ARG A 3 0.25 -17.44 -25.97
N ALA A 4 0.09 -16.18 -26.32
CA ALA A 4 0.65 -15.11 -25.53
C ALA A 4 -0.28 -14.93 -24.33
N PRO A 5 0.18 -15.07 -23.12
CA PRO A 5 -0.56 -14.62 -21.97
C PRO A 5 -0.52 -13.11 -21.96
N LEU A 6 -1.68 -12.53 -21.88
CA LEU A 6 -1.95 -11.11 -21.74
C LEU A 6 -1.78 -10.70 -20.28
N LEU A 7 -1.00 -9.68 -19.97
CA LEU A 7 -0.52 -9.56 -18.63
C LEU A 7 0.01 -8.25 -18.22
N VAL A 8 -0.40 -7.75 -17.10
CA VAL A 8 0.03 -6.51 -16.54
C VAL A 8 0.28 -6.44 -15.08
N LEU A 9 1.13 -5.73 -14.81
CA LEU A 9 1.52 -4.68 -13.89
C LEU A 9 0.96 -4.73 -12.49
N LEU A 10 1.85 -5.02 -11.68
CA LEU A 10 2.01 -4.35 -10.40
C LEU A 10 3.43 -4.66 -9.94
N GLU A 11 4.28 -3.66 -9.89
CA GLU A 11 5.51 -3.78 -9.12
C GLU A 11 5.08 -3.95 -7.67
N LEU A 12 5.20 -5.15 -7.18
CA LEU A 12 5.01 -5.47 -5.79
C LEU A 12 6.37 -5.61 -5.14
N PHE A 13 6.62 -4.71 -4.24
CA PHE A 13 7.44 -5.08 -3.11
C PHE A 13 6.54 -5.75 -2.08
N ALA A 14 6.73 -7.02 -1.88
CA ALA A 14 6.45 -7.61 -0.60
C ALA A 14 7.43 -6.97 0.38
N GLY A 15 7.17 -5.79 0.76
CA GLY A 15 8.00 -5.06 1.64
C GLY A 15 7.11 -4.23 2.48
N SER A 16 6.79 -4.73 3.56
CA SER A 16 6.14 -4.09 4.65
C SER A 16 4.66 -4.30 4.73
N ALA A 17 4.19 -5.45 4.43
CA ALA A 17 3.51 -6.03 5.52
C ALA A 17 4.41 -5.86 6.68
N ALA A 18 4.00 -5.12 7.71
CA ALA A 18 4.76 -5.14 8.94
C ALA A 18 5.22 -6.57 8.99
N ALA A 19 6.45 -6.82 8.52
CA ALA A 19 6.75 -8.10 8.00
C ALA A 19 6.73 -8.97 9.21
N GLN A 20 5.74 -9.69 9.22
CA GLN A 20 5.42 -10.70 10.14
C GLN A 20 6.50 -11.75 9.98
N SER A 21 6.88 -12.41 11.00
CA SER A 21 7.70 -13.59 10.90
C SER A 21 7.08 -14.51 9.85
N PRO A 22 7.79 -15.42 9.21
CA PRO A 22 7.19 -16.45 8.36
C PRO A 22 6.04 -17.16 9.06
N ASP A 23 6.09 -17.24 10.38
CA ASP A 23 5.04 -17.77 11.24
C ASP A 23 3.85 -16.79 11.40
N ASP A 24 4.08 -15.47 11.26
CA ASP A 24 3.05 -14.43 11.35
C ASP A 24 2.37 -14.13 10.00
N ASP A 25 3.02 -14.40 8.86
CA ASP A 25 2.47 -14.18 7.51
C ASP A 25 1.19 -14.98 7.23
N GLU A 26 0.95 -16.01 8.02
CA GLU A 26 -0.16 -16.92 7.82
C GLU A 26 -1.53 -16.29 8.14
N TYR A 27 -1.55 -15.29 8.98
CA TYR A 27 -2.79 -14.75 9.55
C TYR A 27 -3.23 -13.39 9.05
N TYR A 28 -2.49 -12.77 8.12
CA TYR A 28 -2.88 -11.48 7.59
C TYR A 28 -3.51 -11.59 6.20
N PRO A 29 -4.83 -11.65 6.11
CA PRO A 29 -5.51 -11.53 4.82
C PRO A 29 -5.44 -10.11 4.25
N TYR A 30 -4.93 -9.14 5.03
CA TYR A 30 -5.00 -7.71 4.76
C TYR A 30 -3.66 -7.11 4.37
N ALA A 31 -3.14 -7.48 3.21
CA ALA A 31 -2.02 -6.77 2.60
C ALA A 31 -2.38 -5.32 2.16
N GLY A 32 -3.62 -4.88 2.41
CA GLY A 32 -4.20 -3.69 1.80
C GLY A 32 -3.53 -2.36 2.10
N ARG A 33 -2.88 -2.18 3.25
CA ARG A 33 -2.17 -0.93 3.56
C ARG A 33 -0.88 -0.77 2.77
N GLU A 34 -0.25 -1.86 2.42
CA GLU A 34 1.06 -1.87 1.78
C GLU A 34 0.99 -1.95 0.28
N GLU A 35 -0.09 -2.52 -0.23
CA GLU A 35 -0.40 -2.48 -1.65
C GLU A 35 -0.40 -1.05 -2.21
N ARG A 36 -0.84 -0.08 -1.43
CA ARG A 36 -0.83 1.33 -1.83
C ARG A 36 0.58 1.86 -2.07
N ARG A 37 1.57 1.41 -1.30
CA ARG A 37 2.98 1.75 -1.47
C ARG A 37 3.52 1.39 -2.84
N GLU A 38 3.20 0.22 -3.28
CA GLU A 38 3.79 -0.43 -4.43
C GLU A 38 3.19 0.08 -5.74
N LEU A 39 1.91 0.46 -5.67
CA LEU A 39 1.20 1.04 -6.80
C LEU A 39 1.68 2.45 -7.16
N LEU A 40 2.25 3.19 -6.21
CA LEU A 40 2.84 4.51 -6.45
C LEU A 40 4.11 4.46 -7.31
N THR A 41 4.77 3.32 -7.42
CA THR A 41 6.02 3.13 -8.16
C THR A 41 5.84 2.41 -9.48
N THR A 42 4.67 2.54 -10.10
CA THR A 42 4.44 1.97 -11.43
C THR A 42 5.32 2.64 -12.48
N ASP A 43 5.70 1.91 -13.52
CA ASP A 43 6.52 2.41 -14.63
C ASP A 43 6.03 3.70 -15.25
N SER A 44 4.71 3.95 -15.22
CA SER A 44 4.18 5.19 -15.78
C SER A 44 4.59 6.42 -14.99
N THR A 45 4.87 6.30 -13.69
CA THR A 45 5.41 7.39 -12.87
C THR A 45 6.90 7.61 -13.11
N LEU A 46 7.61 6.59 -13.59
CA LEU A 46 9.04 6.66 -13.84
C LEU A 46 9.38 7.41 -15.13
N PHE A 47 8.48 7.44 -16.12
CA PHE A 47 8.77 7.94 -17.46
C PHE A 47 8.10 9.24 -17.83
N TYR A 48 6.91 9.44 -17.34
CA TYR A 48 6.19 10.66 -17.61
C TYR A 48 5.89 11.26 -16.24
N ARG A 49 6.56 12.37 -15.94
CA ARG A 49 5.91 13.31 -15.03
C ARG A 49 4.54 13.49 -15.65
N ALA A 50 3.53 12.93 -15.02
CA ALA A 50 2.17 13.27 -15.34
C ALA A 50 2.12 14.78 -15.43
N ILE A 51 1.37 15.34 -16.37
CA ILE A 51 1.16 16.79 -16.43
C ILE A 51 0.53 17.14 -15.09
N GLN A 52 1.38 17.47 -14.14
CA GLN A 52 0.98 17.85 -12.81
C GLN A 52 0.70 19.32 -12.87
N THR A 53 -0.55 19.67 -12.76
CA THR A 53 -0.95 21.04 -12.54
C THR A 53 -0.72 21.44 -11.08
N ALA A 54 -0.24 20.51 -10.27
CA ALA A 54 0.12 20.78 -8.89
C ALA A 54 1.20 21.83 -8.81
N ARG A 55 0.88 22.85 -8.08
CA ARG A 55 1.79 23.93 -7.74
C ARG A 55 2.73 23.58 -6.59
N ASP A 56 2.97 22.28 -6.34
CA ASP A 56 3.85 21.78 -5.30
C ASP A 56 5.26 21.52 -5.87
N LEU A 57 6.16 22.48 -5.69
CA LEU A 57 7.53 22.37 -6.20
C LEU A 57 8.33 21.31 -5.46
N TYR A 58 8.08 21.13 -4.14
CA TYR A 58 8.74 20.08 -3.37
C TYR A 58 8.33 18.70 -3.87
N GLY A 59 7.03 18.42 -3.97
CA GLY A 59 6.52 17.16 -4.49
C GLY A 59 7.00 16.87 -5.92
N ALA A 60 6.95 17.88 -6.80
CA ALA A 60 7.40 17.73 -8.18
C ALA A 60 8.90 17.39 -8.31
N ALA A 61 9.76 17.91 -7.44
CA ALA A 61 11.18 17.59 -7.45
C ALA A 61 11.47 16.26 -6.73
N SER A 62 10.74 15.93 -5.66
CA SER A 62 10.98 14.74 -4.84
C SER A 62 10.45 13.45 -5.46
N ASP A 63 9.37 13.49 -6.23
CA ASP A 63 8.71 12.30 -6.78
C ASP A 63 9.63 11.44 -7.68
N PHE A 64 10.65 12.03 -8.27
CA PHE A 64 11.57 11.32 -9.16
C PHE A 64 12.94 11.04 -8.56
N ALA A 65 13.42 11.93 -7.73
CA ALA A 65 14.81 11.93 -7.28
C ALA A 65 15.00 11.30 -5.92
N LEU A 66 13.99 11.34 -5.04
CA LEU A 66 14.13 10.75 -3.71
C LEU A 66 14.17 9.22 -3.77
N PRO A 67 15.01 8.58 -2.94
CA PRO A 67 14.96 7.13 -2.76
C PRO A 67 13.56 6.67 -2.37
N ARG A 68 13.18 5.45 -2.74
CA ARG A 68 11.85 4.89 -2.41
C ARG A 68 11.51 4.91 -0.92
N VAL A 69 12.51 4.87 -0.06
CA VAL A 69 12.33 5.01 1.41
C VAL A 69 11.73 6.35 1.84
N ALA A 70 11.74 7.35 0.98
CA ALA A 70 11.20 8.69 1.24
C ALA A 70 9.76 8.91 0.72
N GLN A 71 9.11 7.89 0.22
CA GLN A 71 7.79 8.03 -0.43
C GLN A 71 6.63 8.33 0.53
N ARG A 72 6.78 8.07 1.83
CA ARG A 72 5.77 8.38 2.83
C ARG A 72 5.75 9.89 3.08
N ARG A 73 4.74 10.57 2.50
CA ARG A 73 4.64 12.04 2.61
C ARG A 73 4.47 12.45 4.07
N ARG A 74 5.39 13.29 4.58
CA ARG A 74 5.35 13.88 5.94
C ARG A 74 5.13 12.85 7.05
N GLY A 75 5.55 11.61 6.85
CA GLY A 75 5.39 10.53 7.83
C GLY A 75 3.96 10.01 8.01
N LEU A 76 2.97 10.54 7.28
CA LEU A 76 1.58 10.07 7.33
C LEU A 76 1.42 8.69 6.70
N PRO A 77 0.49 7.86 7.17
CA PRO A 77 0.11 6.62 6.48
C PRO A 77 -0.40 6.91 5.07
N TYR A 78 -0.27 5.93 4.17
CA TYR A 78 -0.68 6.09 2.77
C TYR A 78 -2.18 6.24 2.57
N ASP A 79 -3.00 5.77 3.49
CA ASP A 79 -4.45 5.91 3.49
C ASP A 79 -4.92 7.35 3.81
N GLU A 80 -4.01 8.22 4.25
CA GLU A 80 -4.27 9.63 4.41
C GLU A 80 -4.13 10.44 3.12
N GLU A 81 -3.50 9.89 2.06
CA GLU A 81 -3.53 10.46 0.72
C GLU A 81 -4.75 9.93 -0.04
N LEU A 82 -5.66 10.80 -0.40
CA LEU A 82 -6.86 10.44 -1.14
C LEU A 82 -6.64 10.53 -2.64
N ALA A 83 -7.24 9.62 -3.40
CA ALA A 83 -7.24 9.70 -4.85
C ALA A 83 -8.69 9.72 -5.37
N ARG A 84 -8.98 10.60 -6.31
CA ARG A 84 -10.31 10.91 -6.79
C ARG A 84 -10.40 10.96 -8.31
N LEU A 85 -11.51 10.47 -8.83
CA LEU A 85 -11.98 10.74 -10.18
C LEU A 85 -13.38 11.36 -10.05
N GLY A 86 -13.47 12.66 -10.29
CA GLY A 86 -14.70 13.40 -9.95
C GLY A 86 -15.03 13.27 -8.46
N GLN A 87 -16.21 12.74 -8.16
CA GLN A 87 -16.66 12.48 -6.78
C GLN A 87 -16.28 11.07 -6.27
N THR A 88 -15.76 10.21 -7.14
CA THR A 88 -15.45 8.81 -6.83
C THR A 88 -14.05 8.66 -6.29
N GLU A 89 -13.89 7.95 -5.18
CA GLU A 89 -12.58 7.51 -4.68
C GLU A 89 -12.05 6.38 -5.57
N VAL A 90 -10.79 6.52 -6.02
CA VAL A 90 -10.13 5.54 -6.89
C VAL A 90 -8.85 5.01 -6.28
N SER A 91 -8.58 3.74 -6.48
CA SER A 91 -7.35 3.09 -6.06
C SER A 91 -6.19 3.45 -6.98
N TYR A 92 -4.97 3.49 -6.45
CA TYR A 92 -3.73 3.72 -7.19
C TYR A 92 -3.52 2.76 -8.38
N ARG A 93 -4.12 1.57 -8.33
CA ARG A 93 -4.04 0.58 -9.42
C ARG A 93 -4.59 1.07 -10.75
N TYR A 94 -5.49 2.03 -10.73
CA TYR A 94 -6.12 2.59 -11.93
C TYR A 94 -5.38 3.77 -12.52
N PHE A 95 -4.45 4.41 -11.80
CA PHE A 95 -3.75 5.62 -12.24
C PHE A 95 -3.06 5.49 -13.60
N PRO A 96 -2.32 4.39 -13.89
CA PRO A 96 -1.68 4.25 -15.20
C PRO A 96 -2.67 4.26 -16.35
N THR A 97 -3.81 3.60 -16.17
CA THR A 97 -4.84 3.50 -17.21
C THR A 97 -5.62 4.81 -17.35
N LEU A 98 -5.92 5.51 -16.24
CA LEU A 98 -6.53 6.83 -16.28
C LEU A 98 -5.67 7.83 -17.06
N ARG A 99 -4.36 7.86 -16.79
CA ARG A 99 -3.40 8.70 -17.54
C ARG A 99 -3.32 8.29 -19.02
N LEU A 100 -3.37 7.00 -19.29
CA LEU A 100 -3.33 6.49 -20.67
C LEU A 100 -4.61 6.85 -21.43
N LEU A 101 -5.76 6.94 -20.77
CA LEU A 101 -7.02 7.43 -21.32
C LEU A 101 -7.05 8.97 -21.49
N GLY A 102 -5.99 9.67 -21.08
CA GLY A 102 -5.88 11.12 -21.21
C GLY A 102 -6.34 11.91 -19.98
N ALA A 103 -6.52 11.27 -18.83
CA ALA A 103 -6.80 12.00 -17.60
C ALA A 103 -5.57 12.80 -17.15
N GLU A 104 -5.82 14.04 -16.76
CA GLU A 104 -4.87 14.91 -16.09
C GLU A 104 -4.90 14.64 -14.58
N GLU A 105 -3.73 14.65 -13.96
CA GLU A 105 -3.58 14.45 -12.53
C GLU A 105 -3.27 15.78 -11.83
N HIS A 106 -4.15 16.18 -10.92
CA HIS A 106 -4.02 17.38 -10.10
C HIS A 106 -3.66 16.95 -8.68
N ILE A 107 -2.52 17.38 -8.17
CA ILE A 107 -2.03 17.04 -6.84
C ILE A 107 -2.20 18.24 -5.91
N PHE A 108 -2.93 18.04 -4.83
CA PHE A 108 -3.13 18.97 -3.73
C PHE A 108 -2.34 18.45 -2.52
N PRO A 109 -1.20 19.07 -2.18
CA PRO A 109 -0.32 18.55 -1.15
C PRO A 109 -0.87 18.76 0.25
N GLY A 110 -0.59 17.83 1.15
CA GLY A 110 -0.92 17.95 2.58
C GLY A 110 -2.38 18.28 2.84
N ALA A 111 -2.62 19.26 3.70
CA ALA A 111 -3.97 19.69 4.06
C ALA A 111 -4.63 20.64 3.04
N THR A 112 -3.99 20.95 1.91
CA THR A 112 -4.57 21.83 0.88
C THR A 112 -5.90 21.25 0.37
N PRO A 113 -6.99 22.04 0.33
CA PRO A 113 -8.27 21.58 -0.19
C PRO A 113 -8.16 21.21 -1.67
N ALA A 114 -8.77 20.09 -2.04
CA ALA A 114 -8.94 19.71 -3.44
C ALA A 114 -10.04 20.56 -4.10
N GLU A 115 -10.18 20.48 -5.42
CA GLU A 115 -11.20 21.33 -6.06
C GLU A 115 -12.63 20.78 -5.91
N THR A 116 -12.79 19.46 -5.83
CA THR A 116 -14.10 18.83 -5.72
C THR A 116 -14.52 18.48 -4.31
N GLU A 117 -13.54 18.38 -3.37
CA GLU A 117 -13.75 17.95 -1.99
C GLU A 117 -12.80 18.68 -1.02
N LEU A 118 -12.98 18.45 0.27
CA LEU A 118 -12.05 18.94 1.29
C LEU A 118 -10.68 18.23 1.24
N GLY A 119 -10.64 16.99 0.80
CA GLY A 119 -9.43 16.17 0.78
C GLY A 119 -8.98 15.68 2.17
N GLY A 120 -7.87 14.93 2.23
CA GLY A 120 -7.24 14.40 3.44
C GLY A 120 -6.21 15.33 4.08
N ALA A 121 -5.55 14.90 5.12
CA ALA A 121 -4.38 15.55 5.71
C ALA A 121 -3.08 15.21 4.94
N GLY A 122 -3.02 14.05 4.29
CA GLY A 122 -1.86 13.56 3.54
C GLY A 122 -1.79 14.04 2.09
N GLY A 123 -2.80 14.75 1.64
CA GLY A 123 -2.92 15.22 0.25
C GLY A 123 -4.08 14.59 -0.49
N THR A 124 -4.33 15.11 -1.68
CA THR A 124 -5.36 14.60 -2.57
C THR A 124 -4.86 14.61 -4.01
N ARG A 125 -5.10 13.53 -4.75
CA ARG A 125 -4.88 13.43 -6.19
C ARG A 125 -6.23 13.41 -6.88
N GLU A 126 -6.50 14.37 -7.73
CA GLU A 126 -7.71 14.39 -8.56
C GLU A 126 -7.37 14.09 -10.01
N PHE A 127 -8.04 13.11 -10.57
CA PHE A 127 -8.00 12.82 -11.99
C PHE A 127 -9.16 13.51 -12.69
N ARG A 128 -8.85 14.20 -13.79
CA ARG A 128 -9.82 14.93 -14.61
C ARG A 128 -9.57 14.65 -16.07
N PHE A 129 -10.64 14.54 -16.82
CA PHE A 129 -10.55 14.47 -18.26
C PHE A 129 -10.77 15.87 -18.83
N PRO A 130 -9.80 16.40 -19.63
CA PRO A 130 -9.95 17.68 -20.26
C PRO A 130 -11.10 17.66 -21.28
N ASP A 131 -11.76 18.83 -21.45
CA ASP A 131 -12.85 18.99 -22.43
C ASP A 131 -12.34 19.06 -23.88
N GLY A 132 -11.04 19.21 -24.13
CA GLY A 132 -10.40 19.30 -25.43
C GLY A 132 -10.00 17.97 -26.06
N GLU A 133 -9.72 18.01 -27.35
CA GLU A 133 -9.10 16.90 -28.05
C GLU A 133 -7.58 16.89 -27.82
N PRO A 134 -6.96 15.72 -27.59
CA PRO A 134 -5.51 15.63 -27.56
C PRO A 134 -4.94 15.94 -28.97
N LEU A 135 -3.87 16.69 -29.01
CA LEU A 135 -3.15 17.02 -30.26
C LEU A 135 -2.69 15.80 -31.05
N LEU A 136 -2.41 14.70 -30.33
CA LEU A 136 -1.99 13.42 -30.87
C LEU A 136 -2.86 12.33 -30.25
N PRO A 137 -3.93 11.92 -30.95
CA PRO A 137 -4.97 11.06 -30.38
C PRO A 137 -4.56 9.60 -30.24
N TYR A 138 -3.51 9.18 -30.91
CA TYR A 138 -3.06 7.78 -30.88
C TYR A 138 -1.70 7.64 -30.23
N LEU A 139 -1.54 6.58 -29.48
CA LEU A 139 -0.29 6.18 -28.84
C LEU A 139 -0.07 4.68 -29.06
N ALA A 140 1.13 4.32 -29.51
CA ALA A 140 1.66 2.97 -29.43
C ALA A 140 3.03 3.02 -28.73
N SER A 141 3.29 2.11 -27.80
CA SER A 141 4.55 2.10 -27.07
C SER A 141 4.95 0.68 -26.71
N VAL A 142 6.24 0.39 -26.83
CA VAL A 142 6.87 -0.85 -26.36
C VAL A 142 7.93 -0.48 -25.34
N ARG A 143 8.12 -1.35 -24.34
CA ARG A 143 9.04 -1.13 -23.24
C ARG A 143 9.68 -2.43 -22.78
N PHE A 144 10.89 -2.30 -22.26
CA PHE A 144 11.70 -3.38 -21.72
C PHE A 144 12.20 -2.98 -20.33
N SER A 145 12.21 -3.93 -19.39
CA SER A 145 12.66 -3.72 -18.03
C SER A 145 13.38 -4.96 -17.52
N ASP A 146 14.31 -4.77 -16.62
CA ASP A 146 14.97 -5.85 -15.87
C ASP A 146 14.22 -6.22 -14.58
N ARG A 147 13.19 -5.45 -14.21
CA ARG A 147 12.45 -5.61 -12.94
C ARG A 147 11.02 -6.07 -13.16
N ASN A 148 10.59 -7.06 -12.40
CA ASN A 148 9.25 -7.64 -12.33
C ASN A 148 8.75 -8.24 -13.65
N TYR A 149 9.02 -7.64 -14.80
CA TYR A 149 8.65 -8.11 -16.13
C TYR A 149 9.74 -7.74 -17.15
N ARG A 150 9.72 -8.37 -18.31
CA ARG A 150 10.69 -8.14 -19.39
C ARG A 150 10.18 -7.21 -20.47
N VAL A 151 8.96 -7.43 -20.90
CA VAL A 151 8.36 -6.75 -22.06
C VAL A 151 7.00 -6.21 -21.70
N GLY A 152 6.72 -5.00 -22.16
CA GLY A 152 5.40 -4.40 -22.07
C GLY A 152 5.03 -3.65 -23.34
N ALA A 153 3.73 -3.53 -23.58
CA ALA A 153 3.16 -2.75 -24.68
C ALA A 153 2.01 -1.90 -24.17
N LYS A 154 1.92 -0.67 -24.69
CA LYS A 154 0.79 0.24 -24.45
C LYS A 154 0.21 0.72 -25.74
N ALA A 155 -1.10 0.86 -25.77
CA ALA A 155 -1.80 1.53 -26.86
C ALA A 155 -2.92 2.40 -26.28
N ALA A 156 -3.14 3.54 -26.89
CA ALA A 156 -4.28 4.40 -26.57
C ALA A 156 -4.80 5.09 -27.82
N ALA A 157 -6.11 5.33 -27.83
CA ALA A 157 -6.78 6.07 -28.89
C ALA A 157 -7.82 7.00 -28.28
N SER A 158 -7.92 8.22 -28.83
CA SER A 158 -8.94 9.20 -28.46
C SER A 158 -9.63 9.69 -29.73
N LEU A 159 -10.93 9.48 -29.81
CA LEU A 159 -11.74 9.72 -30.98
C LEU A 159 -12.91 10.66 -30.63
N ARG A 160 -13.20 11.65 -31.45
CA ARG A 160 -14.37 12.50 -31.27
C ARG A 160 -15.19 12.55 -32.54
N ARG A 161 -16.48 12.45 -32.41
CA ARG A 161 -17.43 12.60 -33.49
C ARG A 161 -18.67 13.36 -33.02
N GLY A 162 -18.79 14.60 -33.44
CA GLY A 162 -19.86 15.49 -32.99
C GLY A 162 -19.86 15.64 -31.46
N PRO A 163 -20.98 15.36 -30.76
CA PRO A 163 -21.07 15.50 -29.32
C PRO A 163 -20.44 14.33 -28.54
N TRP A 164 -20.00 13.27 -29.22
CA TRP A 164 -19.44 12.08 -28.60
C TRP A 164 -17.90 12.09 -28.59
N SER A 165 -17.33 11.63 -27.50
CA SER A 165 -15.90 11.37 -27.35
C SER A 165 -15.68 9.96 -26.80
N LEU A 166 -14.80 9.21 -27.41
CA LEU A 166 -14.40 7.84 -27.02
C LEU A 166 -12.89 7.82 -26.79
N ALA A 167 -12.47 7.40 -25.61
CA ALA A 167 -11.08 7.08 -25.33
C ALA A 167 -10.93 5.59 -25.02
N LEU A 168 -9.90 4.99 -25.59
CA LEU A 168 -9.53 3.59 -25.39
C LEU A 168 -8.10 3.51 -24.89
N ALA A 169 -7.82 2.60 -23.96
CA ALA A 169 -6.49 2.34 -23.46
C ALA A 169 -6.26 0.85 -23.29
N PHE A 170 -5.04 0.45 -23.56
CA PHE A 170 -4.57 -0.93 -23.41
C PHE A 170 -3.16 -0.91 -22.87
N ASP A 171 -2.88 -1.72 -21.88
CA ASP A 171 -1.56 -1.92 -21.29
C ASP A 171 -1.32 -3.40 -21.00
N ALA A 172 -0.26 -3.96 -21.54
CA ALA A 172 0.13 -5.36 -21.34
C ALA A 172 1.59 -5.47 -20.90
N ARG A 173 1.90 -6.40 -20.03
CA ARG A 173 3.26 -6.69 -19.57
C ARG A 173 3.43 -8.15 -19.24
N THR A 174 4.62 -8.66 -19.51
CA THR A 174 4.92 -10.07 -19.26
C THR A 174 6.41 -10.30 -19.02
N GLY A 175 6.72 -11.26 -18.18
CA GLY A 175 8.06 -11.77 -17.99
C GLY A 175 8.43 -12.02 -16.53
N ARG A 176 9.64 -12.51 -16.33
CA ARG A 176 10.26 -12.74 -15.04
C ARG A 176 11.18 -11.57 -14.70
N ASP A 177 11.37 -11.32 -13.43
CA ASP A 177 12.45 -10.47 -12.94
C ASP A 177 13.82 -11.05 -13.36
N LEU A 178 14.80 -10.20 -13.62
CA LEU A 178 16.15 -10.62 -14.01
C LEU A 178 17.07 -10.89 -12.83
N LEU A 179 16.74 -10.30 -11.68
CA LEU A 179 17.61 -10.23 -10.51
C LEU A 179 17.06 -11.02 -9.33
N ILE A 180 15.72 -11.17 -9.25
CA ILE A 180 15.07 -11.83 -8.13
C ILE A 180 14.36 -13.08 -8.63
N GLU A 181 14.89 -14.21 -8.28
CA GLU A 181 14.32 -15.49 -8.69
C GLU A 181 12.91 -15.73 -8.13
N GLY A 182 12.10 -16.38 -8.93
CA GLY A 182 10.69 -16.65 -8.59
C GLY A 182 9.74 -15.46 -8.77
N VAL A 183 10.25 -14.24 -8.96
CA VAL A 183 9.44 -13.05 -9.23
C VAL A 183 9.09 -12.96 -10.71
N PHE A 184 7.83 -12.71 -11.00
CA PHE A 184 7.33 -12.53 -12.37
C PHE A 184 6.06 -11.69 -12.38
N THR A 185 5.77 -11.08 -13.50
CA THR A 185 4.51 -10.38 -13.70
C THR A 185 3.90 -10.77 -15.03
N HIS A 186 2.64 -11.00 -14.98
CA HIS A 186 1.77 -11.22 -16.10
C HIS A 186 0.51 -10.41 -15.90
N ALA A 187 0.21 -9.42 -16.73
CA ALA A 187 -0.91 -8.57 -16.50
C ALA A 187 -1.42 -7.83 -17.75
N LEU A 188 -2.71 -7.58 -17.79
CA LEU A 188 -3.42 -6.83 -18.80
C LEU A 188 -4.34 -5.81 -18.15
N THR A 189 -4.33 -4.60 -18.67
CA THR A 189 -5.36 -3.62 -18.32
C THR A 189 -5.99 -3.07 -19.58
N GLY A 190 -7.32 -3.13 -19.66
CA GLY A 190 -8.14 -2.44 -20.64
C GLY A 190 -8.83 -1.24 -19.99
N GLY A 191 -8.99 -0.15 -20.75
CA GLY A 191 -9.72 1.04 -20.34
C GLY A 191 -10.58 1.59 -21.47
N LEU A 192 -11.78 2.02 -21.15
CA LEU A 192 -12.70 2.66 -22.07
C LEU A 192 -13.38 3.84 -21.37
N ARG A 193 -13.42 4.99 -22.01
CA ARG A 193 -14.24 6.14 -21.61
C ARG A 193 -15.08 6.63 -22.76
N LEU A 194 -16.38 6.66 -22.58
CA LEU A 194 -17.34 7.25 -23.50
C LEU A 194 -17.93 8.50 -22.84
N SER A 195 -17.94 9.62 -23.55
CA SER A 195 -18.60 10.83 -23.05
C SER A 195 -19.43 11.52 -24.13
N ARG A 196 -20.47 12.23 -23.69
CA ARG A 196 -21.38 13.00 -24.54
C ARG A 196 -21.63 14.37 -23.95
N SER A 197 -21.50 15.39 -24.79
CA SER A 197 -21.95 16.75 -24.49
C SER A 197 -23.30 17.00 -25.15
N PHE A 198 -24.26 17.55 -24.42
CA PHE A 198 -25.61 17.83 -24.89
C PHE A 198 -25.74 19.33 -25.24
N ALA A 199 -26.69 19.64 -26.11
CA ALA A 199 -26.99 21.03 -26.49
C ALA A 199 -27.41 21.89 -25.29
N SER A 200 -28.03 21.28 -24.26
CA SER A 200 -28.38 21.92 -22.98
C SER A 200 -27.16 22.31 -22.12
N GLY A 201 -25.93 21.99 -22.54
CA GLY A 201 -24.72 22.14 -21.73
C GLY A 201 -24.49 20.99 -20.73
N ALA A 202 -25.42 20.03 -20.64
CA ALA A 202 -25.22 18.84 -19.81
C ALA A 202 -24.12 17.94 -20.40
N ARG A 203 -23.40 17.22 -19.53
CA ARG A 203 -22.32 16.30 -19.91
C ARG A 203 -22.54 14.98 -19.17
N ALA A 204 -22.46 13.87 -19.91
CA ALA A 204 -22.48 12.54 -19.33
C ALA A 204 -21.21 11.77 -19.72
N SER A 205 -20.67 10.97 -18.84
CA SER A 205 -19.57 10.08 -19.14
C SER A 205 -19.71 8.72 -18.47
N LEU A 206 -19.20 7.70 -19.16
CA LEU A 206 -19.07 6.33 -18.67
C LEU A 206 -17.63 5.91 -18.83
N LEU A 207 -17.01 5.49 -17.75
CA LEU A 207 -15.69 4.94 -17.70
C LEU A 207 -15.76 3.47 -17.28
N PHE A 208 -14.99 2.61 -17.95
CA PHE A 208 -14.79 1.23 -17.54
C PHE A 208 -13.32 0.88 -17.58
N LEU A 209 -12.80 0.32 -16.50
CA LEU A 209 -11.42 -0.15 -16.36
C LEU A 209 -11.43 -1.61 -15.96
N LEU A 210 -10.61 -2.43 -16.64
CA LEU A 210 -10.49 -3.86 -16.37
C LEU A 210 -9.01 -4.22 -16.18
N PRO A 211 -8.47 -4.14 -14.97
CA PRO A 211 -7.18 -4.71 -14.64
C PRO A 211 -7.28 -6.21 -14.38
N VAL A 212 -6.37 -6.97 -14.98
CA VAL A 212 -6.17 -8.39 -14.74
C VAL A 212 -4.70 -8.63 -14.50
N SER A 213 -4.32 -9.26 -13.40
CA SER A 213 -2.91 -9.50 -13.10
C SER A 213 -2.65 -10.84 -12.41
N MET A 214 -1.45 -11.38 -12.65
CA MET A 214 -0.86 -12.50 -11.94
C MET A 214 0.62 -12.22 -11.69
N GLN A 215 1.04 -12.31 -10.43
CA GLN A 215 2.40 -11.97 -10.03
C GLN A 215 2.95 -12.98 -9.03
N GLY A 216 4.18 -13.42 -9.25
CA GLY A 216 4.99 -14.06 -8.22
C GLY A 216 5.71 -12.99 -7.41
N THR A 217 5.54 -13.02 -6.10
CA THR A 217 6.14 -12.02 -5.19
C THR A 217 7.37 -12.60 -4.48
N ARG A 218 8.20 -11.74 -3.93
CA ARG A 218 9.24 -12.11 -2.97
C ARG A 218 8.74 -11.90 -1.55
N LEU A 219 9.34 -12.60 -0.60
CA LEU A 219 9.16 -12.35 0.82
C LEU A 219 10.38 -11.63 1.42
N SER A 220 10.14 -10.90 2.49
CA SER A 220 11.23 -10.39 3.35
C SER A 220 11.91 -11.56 4.04
N SER A 221 13.22 -11.43 4.30
CA SER A 221 13.97 -12.45 5.02
C SER A 221 14.78 -11.83 6.17
N SER A 222 15.53 -12.65 6.88
CA SER A 222 16.40 -12.20 7.97
C SER A 222 17.71 -11.66 7.44
N ALA A 223 18.38 -10.78 8.20
CA ALA A 223 19.72 -10.32 7.87
C ALA A 223 20.73 -11.49 7.80
N GLU A 224 20.50 -12.55 8.60
CA GLU A 224 21.32 -13.76 8.57
C GLU A 224 21.19 -14.48 7.22
N ALA A 225 19.98 -14.71 6.71
CA ALA A 225 19.77 -15.36 5.43
C ALA A 225 20.40 -14.56 4.27
N PHE A 226 20.26 -13.23 4.26
CA PHE A 226 20.93 -12.37 3.27
C PHE A 226 22.46 -12.45 3.34
N SER A 227 23.02 -12.56 4.57
CA SER A 227 24.47 -12.68 4.76
C SER A 227 25.00 -14.05 4.35
N LEU A 228 24.26 -15.10 4.61
CA LEU A 228 24.64 -16.47 4.26
C LEU A 228 24.64 -16.71 2.75
N THR A 229 23.65 -16.17 2.05
CA THR A 229 23.55 -16.29 0.58
C THR A 229 24.38 -15.25 -0.17
N ASP A 230 24.98 -14.25 0.53
CA ASP A 230 25.57 -13.03 -0.05
C ASP A 230 24.64 -12.33 -1.08
N ASP A 231 23.34 -12.60 -0.99
CA ASP A 231 22.32 -12.03 -1.87
C ASP A 231 21.31 -11.18 -1.07
N PRO A 232 21.36 -9.84 -1.18
CA PRO A 232 20.37 -8.95 -0.55
C PRO A 232 18.97 -9.07 -1.18
N TYR A 233 18.84 -9.82 -2.26
CA TYR A 233 17.58 -10.06 -2.99
C TYR A 233 17.09 -11.50 -2.86
N TYR A 234 17.72 -12.29 -1.99
CA TYR A 234 17.29 -13.64 -1.67
C TYR A 234 15.76 -13.70 -1.45
N ASN A 235 15.11 -14.68 -2.03
CA ASN A 235 13.68 -14.87 -1.98
C ASN A 235 13.32 -16.27 -1.49
N PRO A 236 12.82 -16.45 -0.26
CA PRO A 236 12.45 -17.78 0.26
C PRO A 236 11.13 -18.33 -0.31
N ALA A 237 10.40 -17.55 -1.11
CA ALA A 237 9.05 -17.91 -1.54
C ALA A 237 8.99 -18.90 -2.71
N TRP A 238 10.10 -19.29 -3.29
CA TRP A 238 10.15 -20.11 -4.49
C TRP A 238 11.05 -21.35 -4.35
N GLY A 239 10.97 -22.21 -5.31
CA GLY A 239 11.83 -23.39 -5.48
C GLY A 239 11.52 -24.12 -6.76
N TYR A 240 12.15 -25.28 -6.97
CA TYR A 240 11.90 -26.09 -8.13
C TYR A 240 10.87 -27.18 -7.86
N GLN A 241 9.95 -27.37 -8.82
CA GLN A 241 9.10 -28.54 -8.94
C GLN A 241 9.41 -29.22 -10.26
N SER A 242 9.97 -30.43 -10.22
CA SER A 242 10.37 -31.18 -11.41
C SER A 242 11.16 -30.32 -12.40
N GLY A 243 12.14 -29.56 -11.91
CA GLY A 243 13.00 -28.67 -12.68
C GLY A 243 12.37 -27.36 -13.15
N ARG A 244 11.13 -27.06 -12.76
CA ARG A 244 10.43 -25.81 -13.11
C ARG A 244 10.32 -24.90 -11.91
N VAL A 245 10.63 -23.62 -12.09
CA VAL A 245 10.45 -22.59 -11.06
C VAL A 245 8.99 -22.47 -10.66
N ARG A 246 8.72 -22.62 -9.37
CA ARG A 246 7.40 -22.45 -8.76
C ARG A 246 7.51 -21.52 -7.55
N ASN A 247 6.67 -20.49 -7.53
CA ASN A 247 6.56 -19.56 -6.41
C ASN A 247 5.33 -19.91 -5.58
N SER A 248 5.47 -19.94 -4.26
CA SER A 248 4.37 -20.20 -3.32
C SER A 248 3.48 -18.97 -3.10
N ARG A 249 4.00 -17.76 -3.35
CA ARG A 249 3.36 -16.48 -3.12
C ARG A 249 2.98 -15.81 -4.43
N VAL A 250 1.87 -16.26 -5.01
CA VAL A 250 1.35 -15.74 -6.27
C VAL A 250 0.08 -14.95 -6.02
N ARG A 251 0.11 -13.68 -6.38
CA ARG A 251 -1.04 -12.79 -6.35
C ARG A 251 -1.75 -12.80 -7.69
N ARG A 252 -3.07 -12.87 -7.67
CA ARG A 252 -3.95 -12.78 -8.84
C ARG A 252 -5.10 -11.85 -8.56
N GLU A 253 -5.34 -10.93 -9.48
CA GLU A 253 -6.35 -9.90 -9.32
C GLU A 253 -7.18 -9.74 -10.58
N ILE A 254 -8.47 -9.59 -10.41
CA ILE A 254 -9.43 -9.12 -11.41
C ILE A 254 -10.35 -8.17 -10.67
N LEU A 255 -10.16 -6.86 -10.86
CA LEU A 255 -10.91 -5.85 -10.10
C LEU A 255 -11.39 -4.73 -11.03
N PRO A 256 -12.45 -4.98 -11.83
CA PRO A 256 -13.05 -3.98 -12.70
C PRO A 256 -13.62 -2.80 -11.91
N LEU A 257 -13.49 -1.60 -12.49
CA LEU A 257 -14.08 -0.36 -12.03
C LEU A 257 -14.96 0.23 -13.13
N ALA A 258 -16.22 0.53 -12.80
CA ALA A 258 -17.13 1.29 -13.64
C ALA A 258 -17.48 2.61 -12.94
N VAL A 259 -17.46 3.72 -13.67
CA VAL A 259 -17.84 5.05 -13.18
C VAL A 259 -18.74 5.71 -14.21
N ALA A 260 -19.90 6.17 -13.75
CA ALA A 260 -20.81 6.99 -14.53
C ALA A 260 -20.93 8.36 -13.89
N ASP A 261 -20.67 9.41 -14.64
CA ASP A 261 -20.77 10.80 -14.20
C ASP A 261 -21.73 11.58 -15.08
N LEU A 262 -22.54 12.42 -14.44
CA LEU A 262 -23.48 13.33 -15.07
C LEU A 262 -23.33 14.73 -14.47
N ALA A 263 -23.11 15.73 -15.31
CA ALA A 263 -23.10 17.14 -14.93
C ALA A 263 -24.21 17.87 -15.69
N VAL A 264 -25.11 18.52 -14.98
CA VAL A 264 -26.28 19.20 -15.53
C VAL A 264 -26.28 20.66 -15.07
N PRO A 265 -26.16 21.65 -15.97
CA PRO A 265 -26.39 23.04 -15.64
C PRO A 265 -27.88 23.25 -15.31
N LEU A 266 -28.18 23.63 -14.08
CA LEU A 266 -29.52 23.98 -13.64
C LEU A 266 -29.86 25.44 -13.93
N SER A 267 -28.83 26.28 -13.93
CA SER A 267 -28.87 27.71 -14.31
C SER A 267 -27.53 28.16 -14.83
N ALA A 268 -27.42 29.44 -15.21
CA ALA A 268 -26.16 30.05 -15.65
C ALA A 268 -25.06 29.98 -14.54
N HIS A 269 -25.47 29.86 -13.28
CA HIS A 269 -24.58 29.89 -12.13
C HIS A 269 -24.56 28.61 -11.28
N THR A 270 -25.41 27.63 -11.60
CA THR A 270 -25.60 26.44 -10.78
C THR A 270 -25.53 25.18 -11.61
N GLU A 271 -24.66 24.24 -11.22
CA GLU A 271 -24.49 22.93 -11.84
C GLU A 271 -24.76 21.83 -10.81
N LEU A 272 -25.54 20.82 -11.19
CA LEU A 272 -25.68 19.56 -10.45
C LEU A 272 -24.75 18.52 -11.04
N ARG A 273 -23.97 17.89 -10.19
CA ARG A 273 -23.08 16.76 -10.54
C ARG A 273 -23.55 15.51 -9.82
N VAL A 274 -23.70 14.42 -10.53
CA VAL A 274 -24.06 13.11 -9.98
C VAL A 274 -23.06 12.10 -10.47
N GLY A 275 -22.51 11.30 -9.56
CA GLY A 275 -21.57 10.23 -9.85
C GLY A 275 -22.06 8.90 -9.27
N LEU A 276 -21.93 7.83 -10.03
CA LEU A 276 -22.13 6.45 -9.60
C LEU A 276 -20.88 5.66 -9.94
N SER A 277 -20.30 4.96 -8.96
CA SER A 277 -19.17 4.06 -9.21
C SER A 277 -19.39 2.69 -8.60
N SER A 278 -18.87 1.67 -9.26
CA SER A 278 -18.86 0.30 -8.79
C SER A 278 -17.49 -0.33 -9.04
N GLU A 279 -16.82 -0.75 -7.98
CA GLU A 279 -15.64 -1.62 -8.03
C GLU A 279 -16.07 -3.00 -7.53
N ALA A 280 -15.98 -4.05 -8.37
CA ALA A 280 -16.40 -5.39 -7.98
C ALA A 280 -15.46 -6.43 -8.59
N GLY A 281 -14.86 -7.29 -7.74
CA GLY A 281 -13.93 -8.27 -8.26
C GLY A 281 -13.34 -9.21 -7.21
N VAL A 282 -12.22 -9.84 -7.56
CA VAL A 282 -11.58 -10.88 -6.77
C VAL A 282 -10.08 -10.66 -6.72
N LEU A 283 -9.55 -10.67 -5.50
CA LEU A 283 -8.12 -10.72 -5.21
C LEU A 283 -7.82 -12.09 -4.61
N ARG A 284 -6.75 -12.73 -5.07
CA ARG A 284 -6.28 -14.04 -4.59
C ARG A 284 -4.80 -13.96 -4.29
N TYR A 285 -4.40 -14.48 -3.15
CA TYR A 285 -3.01 -14.57 -2.74
C TYR A 285 -2.70 -15.98 -2.29
N SER A 286 -1.79 -16.66 -2.99
CA SER A 286 -1.45 -18.04 -2.66
C SER A 286 -0.43 -18.14 -1.54
N MET A 287 -0.54 -19.22 -0.74
CA MET A 287 0.42 -19.55 0.28
C MET A 287 0.43 -21.06 0.56
N LEU A 288 1.56 -21.56 1.04
CA LEU A 288 1.65 -22.91 1.57
C LEU A 288 1.01 -22.98 2.96
N ASP A 289 0.25 -24.05 3.15
CA ASP A 289 -0.27 -24.49 4.45
C ASP A 289 0.39 -25.83 4.80
N TRP A 290 0.54 -26.12 6.08
CA TRP A 290 1.06 -27.39 6.59
C TRP A 290 0.34 -27.77 7.87
N PHE A 291 0.23 -29.08 8.12
CA PHE A 291 -0.52 -29.67 9.21
C PHE A 291 0.39 -30.68 9.92
N ASP A 292 0.59 -30.52 11.21
CA ASP A 292 1.45 -31.39 12.03
C ASP A 292 2.77 -31.74 11.31
N ALA A 293 3.45 -30.75 10.81
CA ALA A 293 4.67 -30.91 10.03
C ALA A 293 5.57 -29.67 10.13
N ARG A 294 6.82 -29.83 9.73
CA ARG A 294 7.78 -28.72 9.68
C ARG A 294 7.33 -27.70 8.62
N THR A 295 7.50 -26.41 8.96
CA THR A 295 7.23 -25.33 7.99
C THR A 295 8.03 -25.56 6.70
N PRO A 296 7.41 -25.40 5.51
CA PRO A 296 8.11 -25.55 4.25
C PRO A 296 8.96 -24.33 3.86
N MET A 297 8.97 -23.28 4.69
CA MET A 297 9.69 -22.04 4.41
C MET A 297 11.16 -22.18 4.80
N PRO A 298 12.10 -22.04 3.84
CA PRO A 298 13.51 -22.32 4.06
C PRO A 298 14.18 -21.34 5.05
N ASP A 299 13.74 -20.09 5.10
CA ASP A 299 14.30 -19.04 5.95
C ASP A 299 13.68 -18.98 7.36
N ASN A 300 12.94 -20.02 7.77
CA ASN A 300 12.50 -20.10 9.15
C ASN A 300 13.72 -20.15 10.08
N TYR A 301 13.68 -19.35 11.16
CA TYR A 301 14.80 -19.20 12.08
C TYR A 301 15.32 -20.54 12.61
N ARG A 302 14.42 -21.55 12.77
CA ARG A 302 14.77 -22.91 13.25
C ARG A 302 15.67 -23.68 12.28
N TYR A 303 15.79 -23.24 11.02
CA TYR A 303 16.62 -23.86 10.00
C TYR A 303 17.89 -23.08 9.71
N LEU A 304 18.08 -21.93 10.38
CA LEU A 304 19.26 -21.11 10.23
C LEU A 304 20.38 -21.55 11.16
N PRO A 305 21.65 -21.35 10.76
CA PRO A 305 22.81 -21.75 11.54
C PRO A 305 22.86 -21.13 12.94
N SER A 306 22.34 -19.92 13.13
CA SER A 306 22.27 -19.26 14.44
C SER A 306 21.40 -20.01 15.46
N TYR A 307 20.45 -20.81 15.00
CA TYR A 307 19.59 -21.63 15.83
C TYR A 307 20.07 -23.08 15.92
N THR A 308 20.41 -23.68 14.78
CA THR A 308 20.82 -25.10 14.72
C THR A 308 22.18 -25.34 15.37
N GLY A 309 23.08 -24.34 15.34
CA GLY A 309 24.48 -24.48 15.76
C GLY A 309 25.29 -25.46 14.89
N ASP A 310 24.70 -25.94 13.80
CA ASP A 310 25.21 -27.00 12.96
C ASP A 310 26.09 -26.44 11.82
N ARG A 311 27.30 -27.01 11.70
CA ARG A 311 28.25 -26.62 10.66
C ARG A 311 27.77 -27.03 9.27
N GLU A 312 27.14 -28.20 9.14
CA GLU A 312 26.62 -28.67 7.87
C GLU A 312 25.56 -27.72 7.32
N THR A 313 24.60 -27.31 8.16
CA THR A 313 23.60 -26.31 7.82
C THR A 313 24.24 -25.02 7.36
N ARG A 314 25.26 -24.52 8.08
CA ARG A 314 25.96 -23.30 7.70
C ARG A 314 26.67 -23.43 6.34
N ASP A 315 27.39 -24.53 6.13
CA ASP A 315 28.13 -24.75 4.89
C ASP A 315 27.18 -24.90 3.69
N ALA A 316 26.00 -25.53 3.89
CA ALA A 316 24.97 -25.66 2.89
C ALA A 316 24.36 -24.30 2.51
N TRP A 317 24.07 -23.43 3.49
CA TRP A 317 23.58 -22.06 3.23
C TRP A 317 24.62 -21.21 2.49
N LEU A 318 25.91 -21.29 2.90
CA LEU A 318 27.01 -20.59 2.23
C LEU A 318 27.26 -21.08 0.81
N ALA A 319 26.94 -22.35 0.52
CA ALA A 319 27.02 -22.91 -0.82
C ALA A 319 25.76 -22.68 -1.67
N ASP A 320 24.77 -21.94 -1.13
CA ASP A 320 23.44 -21.76 -1.74
C ASP A 320 22.79 -23.08 -2.18
N ASP A 321 22.91 -24.12 -1.31
CA ASP A 321 22.32 -25.44 -1.60
C ASP A 321 20.78 -25.32 -1.67
N PRO A 322 20.16 -25.60 -2.81
CA PRO A 322 18.70 -25.46 -2.99
C PRO A 322 17.85 -26.25 -1.99
N ARG A 323 18.39 -27.29 -1.38
CA ARG A 323 17.67 -28.05 -0.35
C ARG A 323 17.49 -27.28 0.95
N TYR A 324 18.33 -26.26 1.20
CA TYR A 324 18.31 -25.44 2.39
C TYR A 324 17.80 -24.02 2.12
N THR A 325 18.04 -23.51 0.91
CA THR A 325 17.75 -22.11 0.57
C THR A 325 16.45 -21.92 -0.23
N GLN A 326 15.80 -23.01 -0.65
CA GLN A 326 14.61 -22.98 -1.48
C GLN A 326 13.51 -23.91 -0.95
N ILE A 327 12.27 -23.73 -1.44
CA ILE A 327 11.17 -24.66 -1.17
C ILE A 327 11.38 -25.94 -1.98
N ASP A 328 11.56 -27.09 -1.32
CA ASP A 328 11.60 -28.39 -1.98
C ASP A 328 10.18 -28.91 -2.29
N TRP A 329 9.58 -28.39 -3.36
CA TRP A 329 8.25 -28.79 -3.80
C TRP A 329 8.10 -30.29 -4.04
N ASP A 330 9.14 -30.93 -4.55
CA ASP A 330 9.10 -32.37 -4.84
C ASP A 330 9.10 -33.19 -3.55
N ALA A 331 9.78 -32.74 -2.49
CA ALA A 331 9.70 -33.36 -1.16
C ALA A 331 8.30 -33.21 -0.54
N LEU A 332 7.68 -32.00 -0.64
CA LEU A 332 6.31 -31.79 -0.15
C LEU A 332 5.33 -32.75 -0.84
N ILE A 333 5.45 -32.89 -2.15
CA ILE A 333 4.61 -33.79 -2.94
C ILE A 333 4.87 -35.26 -2.57
N ARG A 334 6.13 -35.68 -2.39
CA ARG A 334 6.45 -37.03 -1.93
C ARG A 334 5.85 -37.33 -0.56
N ARG A 335 5.94 -36.38 0.38
CA ARG A 335 5.37 -36.54 1.72
C ARG A 335 3.86 -36.78 1.67
N ASN A 336 3.14 -35.95 0.91
CA ASN A 336 1.69 -36.12 0.75
C ASN A 336 1.29 -37.47 0.11
N ARG A 337 2.03 -37.95 -0.89
CA ARG A 337 1.77 -39.26 -1.54
C ARG A 337 1.99 -40.44 -0.63
N LEU A 338 2.75 -40.29 0.45
CA LEU A 338 3.01 -41.32 1.46
C LEU A 338 1.95 -41.31 2.57
N SER A 339 0.99 -40.37 2.56
CA SER A 339 -0.12 -40.36 3.51
C SER A 339 -0.99 -41.59 3.35
N ALA A 340 -1.18 -42.33 4.43
CA ALA A 340 -1.91 -43.62 4.41
C ALA A 340 -3.42 -43.44 4.17
N ASP A 341 -3.98 -42.35 4.65
CA ASP A 341 -5.39 -41.96 4.51
C ASP A 341 -5.66 -41.04 3.33
N GLY A 342 -4.60 -40.56 2.68
CA GLY A 342 -4.68 -39.61 1.57
C GLY A 342 -4.91 -38.18 1.98
N ASP A 343 -4.86 -37.86 3.28
CA ASP A 343 -4.97 -36.48 3.79
C ASP A 343 -3.68 -35.70 3.54
N ALA A 344 -3.80 -34.41 3.24
CA ALA A 344 -2.68 -33.57 2.88
C ALA A 344 -1.93 -33.10 4.14
N THR A 345 -0.63 -33.36 4.22
CA THR A 345 0.28 -32.74 5.18
C THR A 345 0.65 -31.32 4.75
N TYR A 346 0.84 -31.13 3.44
CA TYR A 346 1.14 -29.82 2.84
C TYR A 346 0.12 -29.50 1.76
N ALA A 347 -0.31 -28.26 1.69
CA ALA A 347 -1.24 -27.81 0.66
C ALA A 347 -0.89 -26.39 0.20
N LEU A 348 -1.25 -26.05 -1.02
CA LEU A 348 -1.21 -24.69 -1.52
C LEU A 348 -2.63 -24.15 -1.55
N SER A 349 -2.90 -23.11 -0.78
CA SER A 349 -4.20 -22.43 -0.74
C SER A 349 -4.14 -21.02 -1.30
N ASP A 350 -5.30 -20.50 -1.70
CA ASP A 350 -5.50 -19.08 -2.00
C ASP A 350 -6.29 -18.43 -0.84
N ARG A 351 -5.78 -17.32 -0.32
CA ARG A 351 -6.57 -16.36 0.45
C ARG A 351 -7.32 -15.50 -0.55
N VAL A 352 -8.61 -15.50 -0.47
CA VAL A 352 -9.49 -14.86 -1.45
C VAL A 352 -10.25 -13.71 -0.80
N GLU A 353 -10.14 -12.53 -1.35
CA GLU A 353 -11.03 -11.40 -1.09
C GLU A 353 -11.94 -11.18 -2.29
N ARG A 354 -13.25 -11.26 -2.07
CA ARG A 354 -14.27 -10.80 -3.02
C ARG A 354 -14.77 -9.46 -2.58
N ARG A 355 -14.43 -8.43 -3.33
CA ARG A 355 -14.75 -7.04 -3.02
C ARG A 355 -15.88 -6.54 -3.89
N THR A 356 -16.79 -5.79 -3.26
CA THR A 356 -17.84 -5.03 -3.94
C THR A 356 -17.97 -3.69 -3.24
N ASP A 357 -17.63 -2.61 -3.93
CA ASP A 357 -17.76 -1.24 -3.46
C ASP A 357 -18.71 -0.50 -4.41
N LEU A 358 -19.74 0.10 -3.87
CA LEU A 358 -20.71 0.91 -4.60
C LEU A 358 -20.73 2.31 -3.98
N THR A 359 -20.49 3.34 -4.78
CA THR A 359 -20.54 4.73 -4.33
C THR A 359 -21.49 5.54 -5.21
N LEU A 360 -22.45 6.21 -4.57
CA LEU A 360 -23.33 7.21 -5.17
C LEU A 360 -22.97 8.58 -4.58
N SER A 361 -22.79 9.56 -5.42
CA SER A 361 -22.45 10.92 -5.03
C SER A 361 -23.31 11.93 -5.77
N ALA A 362 -23.65 13.02 -5.09
CA ALA A 362 -24.31 14.17 -5.69
C ALA A 362 -23.69 15.45 -5.14
N ALA A 363 -23.47 16.44 -5.99
CA ALA A 363 -22.94 17.74 -5.59
C ALA A 363 -23.62 18.86 -6.36
N LEU A 364 -24.06 19.86 -5.64
CA LEU A 364 -24.55 21.12 -6.19
C LEU A 364 -23.42 22.15 -6.09
N VAL A 365 -23.02 22.70 -7.23
CA VAL A 365 -22.00 23.75 -7.31
C VAL A 365 -22.68 25.03 -7.82
N THR A 366 -22.66 26.09 -7.02
CA THR A 366 -23.24 27.37 -7.40
C THR A 366 -22.25 28.51 -7.28
N ARG A 367 -22.32 29.45 -8.22
CA ARG A 367 -21.49 30.66 -8.28
C ARG A 367 -22.41 31.90 -8.24
N PRO A 368 -22.91 32.24 -7.04
CA PRO A 368 -23.78 33.41 -6.91
C PRO A 368 -23.07 34.73 -7.28
N ASP A 369 -21.76 34.75 -7.18
CA ASP A 369 -20.88 35.84 -7.56
C ASP A 369 -19.63 35.26 -8.26
N PRO A 370 -19.00 35.97 -9.23
CA PRO A 370 -17.77 35.48 -9.90
C PRO A 370 -16.62 35.14 -8.94
N ARG A 371 -16.60 35.73 -7.76
CA ARG A 371 -15.59 35.53 -6.72
C ARG A 371 -15.97 34.42 -5.71
N LEU A 372 -17.24 34.04 -5.64
CA LEU A 372 -17.76 33.10 -4.64
C LEU A 372 -18.28 31.84 -5.32
N THR A 373 -17.71 30.67 -4.94
CA THR A 373 -18.22 29.35 -5.31
C THR A 373 -18.66 28.60 -4.06
N LEU A 374 -19.87 28.07 -4.06
CA LEU A 374 -20.44 27.25 -3.00
C LEU A 374 -20.61 25.83 -3.51
N HIS A 375 -20.24 24.86 -2.70
CA HIS A 375 -20.42 23.44 -2.96
C HIS A 375 -21.25 22.84 -1.82
N LEU A 376 -22.31 22.10 -2.19
CA LEU A 376 -23.04 21.23 -1.29
C LEU A 376 -23.01 19.81 -1.87
N GLY A 377 -22.48 18.85 -1.13
CA GLY A 377 -22.32 17.48 -1.60
C GLY A 377 -22.83 16.44 -0.63
N ALA A 378 -23.21 15.29 -1.16
CA ALA A 378 -23.55 14.09 -0.41
C ALA A 378 -22.93 12.86 -1.06
N VAL A 379 -22.42 11.94 -0.27
CA VAL A 379 -21.83 10.67 -0.72
C VAL A 379 -22.40 9.54 0.10
N LEU A 380 -22.90 8.52 -0.58
CA LEU A 380 -23.33 7.24 -0.03
C LEU A 380 -22.39 6.16 -0.56
N ARG A 381 -21.78 5.39 0.33
CA ARG A 381 -20.89 4.27 -0.03
C ARG A 381 -21.30 3.01 0.70
N ALA A 382 -21.29 1.90 0.00
CA ALA A 382 -21.50 0.56 0.53
C ALA A 382 -20.37 -0.34 0.07
N ASP A 383 -19.51 -0.75 1.00
CA ASP A 383 -18.42 -1.68 0.78
C ASP A 383 -18.73 -3.03 1.43
N ARG A 384 -18.48 -4.11 0.70
CA ARG A 384 -18.53 -5.47 1.17
C ARG A 384 -17.32 -6.23 0.68
N SER A 385 -16.45 -6.60 1.60
CA SER A 385 -15.32 -7.49 1.36
C SER A 385 -15.58 -8.84 2.01
N ARG A 386 -15.68 -9.92 1.21
CA ARG A 386 -15.82 -11.30 1.68
C ARG A 386 -14.50 -12.03 1.57
N PHE A 387 -14.06 -12.57 2.67
CA PHE A 387 -12.79 -13.27 2.83
C PHE A 387 -13.03 -14.74 3.04
N HIS A 388 -12.31 -15.58 2.30
CA HIS A 388 -12.32 -17.03 2.49
C HIS A 388 -11.00 -17.64 2.03
N LYS A 389 -10.68 -18.81 2.57
CA LYS A 389 -9.58 -19.64 2.10
C LYS A 389 -10.12 -20.61 1.03
N GLN A 390 -9.35 -20.84 -0.04
CA GLN A 390 -9.74 -21.73 -1.12
C GLN A 390 -8.57 -22.66 -1.45
N MET A 391 -8.85 -23.98 -1.51
CA MET A 391 -7.86 -24.98 -1.89
C MET A 391 -7.44 -24.77 -3.35
N ARG A 392 -6.13 -24.62 -3.57
CA ARG A 392 -5.57 -24.43 -4.90
C ARG A 392 -4.91 -25.71 -5.44
N ASP A 393 -4.12 -26.38 -4.60
CA ASP A 393 -3.36 -27.58 -4.99
C ASP A 393 -3.09 -28.41 -3.74
N LEU A 394 -3.48 -29.66 -3.78
CA LEU A 394 -3.29 -30.62 -2.70
C LEU A 394 -1.90 -31.27 -2.71
N LEU A 395 -1.01 -30.84 -3.62
CA LEU A 395 0.37 -31.34 -3.73
C LEU A 395 0.47 -32.87 -3.74
N GLY A 396 -0.44 -33.52 -4.47
CA GLY A 396 -0.44 -34.97 -4.64
C GLY A 396 -1.24 -35.79 -3.63
N ALA A 397 -1.85 -35.13 -2.62
CA ALA A 397 -2.84 -35.75 -1.73
C ALA A 397 -4.22 -35.86 -2.40
N SER A 398 -5.12 -36.70 -1.85
CA SER A 398 -6.50 -36.84 -2.33
C SER A 398 -7.45 -35.78 -1.80
N HIS A 399 -7.23 -35.31 -0.58
CA HIS A 399 -8.04 -34.31 0.12
C HIS A 399 -7.25 -33.67 1.27
N LEU A 400 -7.86 -32.67 1.90
CA LEU A 400 -7.46 -32.09 3.16
C LEU A 400 -8.67 -32.13 4.12
N THR A 401 -8.49 -32.59 5.35
CA THR A 401 -9.53 -32.50 6.37
C THR A 401 -9.61 -31.07 6.91
N ASP A 402 -10.80 -30.45 6.91
CA ASP A 402 -11.02 -29.04 7.29
C ASP A 402 -11.05 -28.88 8.81
N ILE A 403 -9.87 -28.96 9.42
CA ILE A 403 -9.65 -28.80 10.86
C ILE A 403 -8.71 -27.62 11.13
N ASP A 404 -8.67 -27.15 12.36
CA ASP A 404 -7.73 -26.10 12.78
C ASP A 404 -6.36 -26.74 13.06
N GLN A 405 -5.40 -26.48 12.21
CA GLN A 405 -4.07 -27.08 12.22
C GLN A 405 -3.22 -26.73 13.45
N TYR A 406 -3.59 -25.68 14.19
CA TYR A 406 -2.78 -25.15 15.29
C TYR A 406 -3.08 -25.80 16.64
N LEU A 407 -4.15 -26.56 16.73
CA LEU A 407 -4.61 -27.21 17.95
C LEU A 407 -4.60 -28.74 17.85
N ILE A 408 -3.97 -29.28 16.82
CA ILE A 408 -3.74 -30.71 16.72
C ILE A 408 -2.87 -31.16 17.89
N ASP A 409 -3.32 -32.21 18.59
CA ASP A 409 -2.66 -32.78 19.78
C ASP A 409 -2.56 -31.84 20.98
N ASP A 410 -3.40 -30.82 21.09
CA ASP A 410 -3.50 -30.02 22.30
C ASP A 410 -4.27 -30.76 23.41
N ASP A 411 -3.59 -31.12 24.47
CA ASP A 411 -4.18 -31.87 25.62
C ASP A 411 -5.29 -31.09 26.35
N THR A 412 -5.29 -29.73 26.22
CA THR A 412 -6.25 -28.87 26.92
C THR A 412 -7.59 -28.80 26.22
N TYR A 413 -7.57 -28.75 24.90
CA TYR A 413 -8.74 -28.49 24.03
C TYR A 413 -9.25 -29.73 23.31
N GLY A 414 -8.51 -30.85 23.34
CA GLY A 414 -8.88 -32.09 22.72
C GLY A 414 -9.11 -31.95 21.23
N ASN A 415 -10.26 -32.40 20.76
CA ASN A 415 -10.64 -32.32 19.35
C ASN A 415 -11.44 -31.07 18.98
N LEU A 416 -11.20 -29.93 19.64
CA LEU A 416 -11.81 -28.63 19.28
C LEU A 416 -11.18 -28.07 18.00
N LEU A 417 -11.28 -28.83 16.92
CA LEU A 417 -10.50 -28.59 15.71
C LEU A 417 -11.33 -28.19 14.50
N GLN A 418 -12.68 -28.27 14.62
CA GLN A 418 -13.52 -28.04 13.47
C GLN A 418 -13.54 -26.58 13.04
N ASN A 419 -13.21 -26.32 11.78
CA ASN A 419 -13.33 -25.00 11.18
C ASN A 419 -14.79 -24.62 10.90
N ASP A 420 -15.67 -25.61 10.70
CA ASP A 420 -17.10 -25.41 10.51
C ASP A 420 -17.93 -26.55 11.11
N LEU A 421 -18.54 -26.31 12.28
CA LEU A 421 -19.42 -27.28 12.96
C LEU A 421 -20.62 -27.72 12.15
N ARG A 422 -21.00 -26.95 11.12
CA ARG A 422 -22.08 -27.28 10.22
C ARG A 422 -21.71 -28.35 9.22
N HIS A 423 -20.44 -28.55 8.99
CA HIS A 423 -19.86 -29.52 8.06
C HIS A 423 -18.60 -30.13 8.68
N PRO A 424 -18.73 -30.89 9.79
CA PRO A 424 -17.58 -31.47 10.49
C PRO A 424 -16.84 -32.46 9.58
N ASP A 425 -15.54 -32.60 9.83
CA ASP A 425 -14.61 -33.51 9.13
C ASP A 425 -14.67 -33.45 7.61
N ARG A 426 -15.03 -32.25 7.08
CA ARG A 426 -15.19 -32.05 5.66
C ARG A 426 -13.89 -32.32 4.91
N LYS A 427 -13.96 -33.17 3.89
CA LYS A 427 -12.86 -33.48 2.98
C LYS A 427 -12.79 -32.42 1.87
N VAL A 428 -11.82 -31.53 1.97
CA VAL A 428 -11.60 -30.41 1.04
C VAL A 428 -10.85 -30.88 -0.19
N ARG A 429 -11.34 -30.52 -1.35
CA ARG A 429 -10.72 -30.78 -2.66
C ARG A 429 -10.31 -29.47 -3.33
N THR A 430 -9.54 -29.56 -4.39
CA THR A 430 -9.13 -28.41 -5.19
C THR A 430 -10.35 -27.60 -5.65
N GLY A 431 -10.35 -26.29 -5.33
CA GLY A 431 -11.45 -25.37 -5.60
C GLY A 431 -12.41 -25.15 -4.45
N ASP A 432 -12.43 -26.00 -3.42
CA ASP A 432 -13.29 -25.87 -2.25
C ASP A 432 -12.83 -24.74 -1.34
N ARG A 433 -13.77 -24.12 -0.62
CA ARG A 433 -13.47 -23.19 0.47
C ARG A 433 -13.25 -23.99 1.74
N PHE A 434 -12.36 -23.50 2.59
CA PHE A 434 -12.06 -24.15 3.86
C PHE A 434 -11.44 -23.14 4.84
N GLY A 435 -11.21 -23.59 6.05
CA GLY A 435 -10.55 -22.81 7.07
C GLY A 435 -11.40 -21.67 7.62
N TYR A 436 -11.74 -20.68 6.82
CA TYR A 436 -12.60 -19.55 7.19
C TYR A 436 -13.43 -19.02 6.02
N ASP A 437 -14.60 -18.45 6.33
CA ASP A 437 -15.42 -17.67 5.40
C ASP A 437 -16.20 -16.61 6.18
N TYR A 438 -15.93 -15.33 5.89
CA TYR A 438 -16.62 -14.19 6.52
C TYR A 438 -16.65 -12.97 5.61
N ALA A 439 -17.48 -12.00 5.93
CA ALA A 439 -17.50 -10.70 5.24
C ALA A 439 -17.43 -9.55 6.24
N LEU A 440 -16.74 -8.48 5.83
CA LEU A 440 -16.82 -7.16 6.44
C LEU A 440 -17.74 -6.29 5.59
N LEU A 441 -18.67 -5.61 6.26
CA LEU A 441 -19.65 -4.73 5.63
C LEU A 441 -19.48 -3.34 6.22
N ARG A 442 -19.20 -2.37 5.36
CA ARG A 442 -19.07 -0.96 5.72
C ARG A 442 -20.06 -0.13 4.93
N ARG A 443 -20.69 0.84 5.58
CA ARG A 443 -21.54 1.84 4.94
C ARG A 443 -21.17 3.20 5.45
N ASP A 444 -20.97 4.14 4.54
CA ASP A 444 -20.62 5.52 4.84
C ASP A 444 -21.65 6.45 4.20
N LEU A 445 -22.14 7.41 4.98
CA LEU A 445 -22.90 8.58 4.53
C LEU A 445 -22.04 9.80 4.87
N ARG A 446 -21.84 10.70 3.93
CA ARG A 446 -21.11 11.95 4.14
C ARG A 446 -21.89 13.10 3.51
N ILE A 447 -21.93 14.23 4.19
CA ILE A 447 -22.48 15.50 3.70
C ILE A 447 -21.39 16.53 3.79
N LEU A 448 -21.18 17.26 2.72
CA LEU A 448 -20.11 18.24 2.54
C LEU A 448 -20.71 19.60 2.25
N PHE A 449 -20.24 20.62 2.94
CA PHE A 449 -20.41 22.02 2.57
C PHE A 449 -19.04 22.68 2.41
N ARG A 450 -18.87 23.49 1.37
CA ARG A 450 -17.64 24.24 1.11
C ARG A 450 -17.93 25.56 0.43
N ALA A 451 -17.27 26.62 0.88
CA ALA A 451 -17.28 27.93 0.29
C ALA A 451 -15.85 28.32 -0.15
N VAL A 452 -15.72 28.79 -1.37
CA VAL A 452 -14.45 29.23 -1.98
C VAL A 452 -14.64 30.67 -2.45
N TYR A 453 -13.85 31.57 -1.88
CA TYR A 453 -13.80 32.98 -2.27
C TYR A 453 -12.46 33.28 -2.94
N ARG A 454 -12.48 33.86 -4.12
CA ARG A 454 -11.28 34.26 -4.87
C ARG A 454 -11.41 35.68 -5.37
N SER A 455 -10.44 36.53 -5.01
CA SER A 455 -10.22 37.86 -5.58
C SER A 455 -8.79 37.97 -6.11
N ASP A 456 -8.41 39.10 -6.63
CA ASP A 456 -7.07 39.35 -7.17
C ASP A 456 -5.95 39.08 -6.17
N ARG A 457 -6.21 39.31 -4.89
CA ARG A 457 -5.21 39.16 -3.82
C ARG A 457 -5.54 38.12 -2.77
N LEU A 458 -6.82 37.84 -2.54
CA LEU A 458 -7.28 36.95 -1.50
C LEU A 458 -7.89 35.70 -2.07
N HIS A 459 -7.42 34.57 -1.58
CA HIS A 459 -8.03 33.26 -1.78
C HIS A 459 -8.40 32.67 -0.41
N ALA A 460 -9.67 32.51 -0.14
CA ALA A 460 -10.16 31.96 1.11
C ALA A 460 -11.08 30.77 0.82
N GLU A 461 -10.87 29.69 1.51
CA GLU A 461 -11.71 28.48 1.44
C GLU A 461 -12.05 28.02 2.84
N ALA A 462 -13.32 27.72 3.07
CA ALA A 462 -13.79 27.08 4.30
C ALA A 462 -14.72 25.92 3.94
N GLY A 463 -14.60 24.82 4.65
CA GLY A 463 -15.45 23.67 4.42
C GLY A 463 -15.61 22.77 5.63
N ALA A 464 -16.73 22.08 5.67
CA ALA A 464 -17.11 21.11 6.68
C ALA A 464 -17.71 19.86 6.01
N GLU A 465 -17.28 18.69 6.47
CA GLU A 465 -17.87 17.41 6.12
C GLU A 465 -18.26 16.70 7.40
N LEU A 466 -19.49 16.19 7.44
CA LEU A 466 -20.01 15.38 8.53
C LEU A 466 -20.46 14.02 7.96
N GLY A 467 -20.19 12.97 8.71
CA GLY A 467 -20.49 11.62 8.23
C GLY A 467 -21.05 10.68 9.29
N ARG A 468 -21.54 9.56 8.81
CA ARG A 468 -21.91 8.41 9.61
C ARG A 468 -21.34 7.16 8.95
N THR A 469 -20.51 6.42 9.69
CA THR A 469 -19.95 5.14 9.26
C THR A 469 -20.53 4.02 10.10
N THR A 470 -20.90 2.93 9.47
CA THR A 470 -21.32 1.71 10.16
C THR A 470 -20.50 0.54 9.68
N VAL A 471 -19.99 -0.28 10.60
CA VAL A 471 -19.21 -1.48 10.29
C VAL A 471 -19.77 -2.69 11.00
N ARG A 472 -19.78 -3.83 10.31
CA ARG A 472 -20.24 -5.11 10.85
C ARG A 472 -19.48 -6.27 10.17
N ARG A 473 -19.11 -7.29 10.94
CA ARG A 473 -18.66 -8.59 10.41
C ARG A 473 -19.86 -9.53 10.26
N ARG A 474 -19.79 -10.44 9.28
CA ARG A 474 -20.70 -11.58 9.14
C ARG A 474 -19.90 -12.86 8.88
N GLY A 475 -19.91 -13.80 9.83
CA GLY A 475 -19.33 -15.13 9.69
C GLY A 475 -20.27 -16.08 8.93
N TYR A 476 -19.69 -16.93 8.07
CA TYR A 476 -20.38 -17.97 7.31
C TYR A 476 -20.00 -19.36 7.77
N TYR A 477 -18.91 -19.50 8.56
CA TYR A 477 -18.50 -20.73 9.23
C TYR A 477 -18.75 -20.61 10.73
N GLU A 478 -19.17 -21.71 11.35
CA GLU A 478 -19.34 -21.85 12.79
C GLU A 478 -18.15 -22.59 13.35
N LYS A 479 -17.21 -21.84 13.94
CA LYS A 479 -15.98 -22.38 14.52
C LYS A 479 -16.26 -23.16 15.80
N GLU A 480 -15.64 -24.33 15.98
CA GLU A 480 -15.77 -25.11 17.21
C GLU A 480 -15.25 -24.35 18.43
N LEU A 481 -14.14 -23.63 18.32
CA LEU A 481 -13.61 -22.76 19.38
C LEU A 481 -14.54 -21.59 19.74
N PHE A 482 -15.38 -21.15 18.79
CA PHE A 482 -16.28 -20.01 18.95
C PHE A 482 -17.68 -20.33 18.43
N PRO A 483 -18.41 -21.25 19.10
CA PRO A 483 -19.68 -21.79 18.58
C PRO A 483 -20.80 -20.74 18.56
N GLY A 484 -21.81 -21.02 17.76
CA GLY A 484 -22.97 -20.19 17.63
C GLY A 484 -22.66 -18.75 17.14
N THR A 485 -23.26 -17.78 17.78
CA THR A 485 -23.11 -16.36 17.42
C THR A 485 -21.73 -15.78 17.71
N LEU A 486 -20.86 -16.51 18.40
CA LEU A 486 -19.49 -16.06 18.63
C LEU A 486 -18.66 -16.02 17.33
N SER A 487 -18.96 -16.87 16.36
CA SER A 487 -18.29 -16.90 15.05
C SER A 487 -19.26 -16.81 13.88
N PHE A 488 -20.43 -17.47 13.95
CA PHE A 488 -21.41 -17.53 12.90
C PHE A 488 -22.41 -16.37 12.92
N GLY A 489 -22.86 -15.94 11.73
CA GLY A 489 -23.81 -14.87 11.61
C GLY A 489 -23.22 -13.46 11.79
N PRO A 490 -24.06 -12.45 12.05
CA PRO A 490 -23.63 -11.06 12.14
C PRO A 490 -23.05 -10.73 13.54
N SER A 491 -21.93 -10.00 13.59
CA SER A 491 -21.45 -9.34 14.79
C SER A 491 -22.37 -8.17 15.21
N ARG A 492 -22.09 -7.57 16.37
CA ARG A 492 -22.67 -6.27 16.71
C ARG A 492 -22.31 -5.24 15.64
N ARG A 493 -23.19 -4.25 15.43
CA ARG A 493 -22.95 -3.14 14.52
C ARG A 493 -22.19 -2.04 15.28
N LEU A 494 -21.08 -1.59 14.72
CA LEU A 494 -20.30 -0.47 15.21
C LEU A 494 -20.69 0.81 14.44
N HIS A 495 -20.74 1.93 15.15
CA HIS A 495 -21.16 3.22 14.61
C HIS A 495 -20.11 4.28 14.93
N PHE A 496 -19.79 5.10 13.94
CA PHE A 496 -18.87 6.23 14.06
C PHE A 496 -19.46 7.45 13.37
N THR A 497 -19.08 8.64 13.85
CA THR A 497 -19.46 9.94 13.27
C THR A 497 -18.21 10.70 12.85
N PRO A 498 -17.60 10.33 11.69
CA PRO A 498 -16.45 11.04 11.17
C PRO A 498 -16.81 12.48 10.79
N TYR A 499 -15.84 13.37 10.92
CA TYR A 499 -15.97 14.75 10.51
C TYR A 499 -14.65 15.27 9.90
N ARG A 500 -14.74 16.31 9.08
CA ARG A 500 -13.60 17.05 8.55
C ARG A 500 -13.94 18.53 8.49
N PHE A 501 -13.01 19.36 8.91
CA PHE A 501 -13.06 20.81 8.76
C PHE A 501 -11.77 21.26 8.11
N LYS A 502 -11.87 22.15 7.13
CA LYS A 502 -10.71 22.80 6.51
C LYS A 502 -10.93 24.28 6.38
N LEU A 503 -9.82 25.01 6.56
CA LEU A 503 -9.72 26.42 6.30
C LEU A 503 -8.43 26.68 5.52
N LEU A 504 -8.51 27.43 4.44
CA LEU A 504 -7.36 27.97 3.72
C LEU A 504 -7.55 29.47 3.59
N VAL A 505 -6.53 30.23 3.93
CA VAL A 505 -6.44 31.66 3.66
C VAL A 505 -5.13 31.93 2.97
N GLY A 506 -5.19 32.44 1.75
CA GLY A 506 -4.04 32.79 0.95
C GLY A 506 -4.06 34.24 0.50
N TRP A 507 -2.90 34.87 0.55
CA TRP A 507 -2.72 36.26 0.21
C TRP A 507 -1.61 36.46 -0.81
N SER A 508 -1.95 37.06 -1.97
CA SER A 508 -0.99 37.50 -2.98
C SER A 508 -0.59 38.95 -2.70
N PHE A 509 0.53 39.16 -1.97
CA PHE A 509 1.01 40.49 -1.68
C PHE A 509 1.74 41.14 -2.84
N THR A 510 2.19 40.35 -3.81
CA THR A 510 2.61 40.76 -5.14
C THR A 510 2.09 39.77 -6.19
N PRO A 511 2.06 40.13 -7.50
CA PRO A 511 1.70 39.15 -8.56
C PRO A 511 2.58 37.89 -8.61
N ARG A 512 3.73 37.91 -7.93
CA ARG A 512 4.72 36.83 -7.95
C ARG A 512 4.90 36.16 -6.58
N SER A 513 4.30 36.69 -5.53
CA SER A 513 4.53 36.23 -4.17
C SER A 513 3.21 35.95 -3.47
N TYR A 514 3.06 34.74 -2.97
CA TYR A 514 1.85 34.22 -2.35
C TYR A 514 2.20 33.58 -1.00
N LEU A 515 1.41 33.85 0.01
CA LEU A 515 1.48 33.24 1.33
C LEU A 515 0.12 32.59 1.62
N SER A 516 0.11 31.35 2.08
CA SER A 516 -1.13 30.69 2.51
C SER A 516 -0.98 29.97 3.83
N LEU A 517 -2.03 30.05 4.64
CA LEU A 517 -2.23 29.25 5.84
C LEU A 517 -3.35 28.26 5.57
N THR A 518 -3.09 26.99 5.80
CA THR A 518 -4.10 25.94 5.75
C THR A 518 -4.23 25.27 7.11
N ALA A 519 -5.45 25.07 7.58
CA ALA A 519 -5.75 24.34 8.80
C ALA A 519 -6.72 23.20 8.50
N PHE A 520 -6.50 22.06 9.12
CA PHE A 520 -7.32 20.87 9.01
C PHE A 520 -7.60 20.27 10.39
N ALA A 521 -8.84 19.89 10.63
CA ALA A 521 -9.23 19.06 11.77
C ALA A 521 -10.20 17.98 11.28
N GLY A 522 -9.89 16.72 11.54
CA GLY A 522 -10.75 15.64 11.09
C GLY A 522 -10.71 14.44 12.02
N SER A 523 -11.73 13.62 11.90
CA SER A 523 -11.76 12.28 12.45
C SER A 523 -12.19 11.28 11.40
N SER A 524 -11.66 10.06 11.48
CA SER A 524 -12.01 8.94 10.59
C SER A 524 -12.35 7.70 11.40
N ALA A 525 -13.34 6.93 10.95
CA ALA A 525 -13.59 5.61 11.54
C ALA A 525 -12.36 4.72 11.33
N PRO A 526 -12.00 3.88 12.29
CA PRO A 526 -10.93 2.90 12.12
C PRO A 526 -11.16 2.03 10.89
N LEU A 527 -10.09 1.44 10.37
CA LEU A 527 -10.21 0.42 9.33
C LEU A 527 -11.07 -0.75 9.82
N SER A 528 -11.86 -1.32 8.92
CA SER A 528 -12.83 -2.36 9.30
C SER A 528 -12.17 -3.56 9.96
N GLU A 529 -10.98 -3.93 9.54
CA GLU A 529 -10.16 -5.00 10.11
C GLU A 529 -9.66 -4.67 11.52
N ALA A 530 -9.27 -3.42 11.78
CA ALA A 530 -8.78 -2.99 13.10
C ALA A 530 -9.88 -2.89 14.18
N LEU A 531 -11.11 -3.20 13.83
CA LEU A 531 -12.26 -3.22 14.74
C LEU A 531 -12.54 -4.58 15.38
N PHE A 532 -11.86 -5.63 14.91
CA PHE A 532 -12.00 -6.99 15.38
C PHE A 532 -10.63 -7.52 15.80
N TYR A 533 -10.58 -8.30 16.89
CA TYR A 533 -9.32 -8.92 17.29
C TYR A 533 -8.85 -9.93 16.25
N GLN A 534 -9.72 -10.85 15.88
CA GLN A 534 -9.42 -11.86 14.86
C GLN A 534 -10.67 -12.17 14.00
N PRO A 535 -10.90 -11.39 12.95
CA PRO A 535 -12.10 -11.57 12.13
C PRO A 535 -12.15 -12.89 11.35
N LEU A 536 -11.03 -13.62 11.22
CA LEU A 536 -11.04 -14.95 10.60
C LEU A 536 -11.82 -15.96 11.45
N TYR A 537 -11.74 -15.86 12.77
CA TYR A 537 -12.25 -16.86 13.68
C TYR A 537 -13.55 -16.45 14.36
N ASN A 538 -13.70 -15.19 14.77
CA ASN A 538 -14.79 -14.81 15.64
C ASN A 538 -15.36 -13.41 15.41
N ASN A 539 -16.49 -13.12 16.06
CA ASN A 539 -17.22 -11.85 16.02
C ASN A 539 -16.78 -10.84 17.08
N ARG A 540 -15.73 -11.13 17.87
CA ARG A 540 -15.27 -10.29 18.97
C ARG A 540 -14.67 -8.99 18.43
N THR A 541 -15.25 -7.87 18.86
CA THR A 541 -14.76 -6.54 18.51
C THR A 541 -13.75 -6.06 19.54
N VAL A 542 -12.79 -5.26 19.13
CA VAL A 542 -11.89 -4.57 20.06
C VAL A 542 -12.67 -3.75 21.08
N ALA A 543 -12.12 -3.63 22.29
CA ALA A 543 -12.75 -2.86 23.34
C ALA A 543 -12.63 -1.35 23.06
N ASP A 544 -13.74 -0.61 23.15
CA ASP A 544 -13.81 0.85 23.01
C ASP A 544 -13.10 1.40 21.73
N PRO A 545 -13.49 0.93 20.53
CA PRO A 545 -12.86 1.40 19.29
C PRO A 545 -13.18 2.88 19.07
N ARG A 546 -12.14 3.71 18.98
CA ARG A 546 -12.27 5.17 18.84
C ARG A 546 -11.94 5.60 17.42
N PRO A 547 -12.62 6.63 16.90
CA PRO A 547 -12.21 7.30 15.68
C PRO A 547 -10.81 7.88 15.83
N GLU A 548 -9.99 7.70 14.84
CA GLU A 548 -8.72 8.39 14.72
C GLU A 548 -8.95 9.89 14.48
N ARG A 549 -8.16 10.74 15.09
CA ARG A 549 -8.26 12.19 14.97
C ARG A 549 -6.97 12.78 14.44
N ILE A 550 -7.09 13.65 13.44
CA ILE A 550 -5.97 14.35 12.83
C ILE A 550 -6.20 15.85 12.90
N ARG A 551 -5.18 16.60 13.31
CA ARG A 551 -5.14 18.06 13.26
C ARG A 551 -3.88 18.46 12.52
N SER A 552 -3.99 19.32 11.53
CA SER A 552 -2.85 19.78 10.74
C SER A 552 -2.91 21.27 10.50
N ALA A 553 -1.76 21.93 10.50
CA ALA A 553 -1.59 23.30 10.09
C ALA A 553 -0.38 23.41 9.17
N GLU A 554 -0.50 24.23 8.12
CA GLU A 554 0.53 24.43 7.12
C GLU A 554 0.62 25.90 6.75
N LEU A 555 1.84 26.42 6.75
CA LEU A 555 2.15 27.78 6.25
C LEU A 555 3.04 27.62 5.02
N THR A 556 2.54 28.04 3.86
CA THR A 556 3.27 27.95 2.60
C THR A 556 3.53 29.34 2.03
N PHE A 557 4.80 29.66 1.84
CA PHE A 557 5.26 30.78 1.04
C PHE A 557 5.66 30.31 -0.34
N ARG A 558 5.23 31.03 -1.37
CA ARG A 558 5.58 30.76 -2.76
C ARG A 558 5.97 32.03 -3.49
N ARG A 559 7.06 31.94 -4.26
CA ARG A 559 7.49 32.97 -5.20
C ARG A 559 7.67 32.38 -6.59
N THR A 560 7.02 32.98 -7.60
CA THR A 560 7.12 32.56 -8.99
C THR A 560 7.79 33.67 -9.78
N GLY A 561 9.03 33.43 -10.22
CA GLY A 561 9.79 34.34 -11.09
C GLY A 561 9.91 33.75 -12.51
N ARG A 562 10.61 34.50 -13.37
CA ARG A 562 10.89 34.03 -14.73
C ARG A 562 11.85 32.84 -14.74
N ASP A 563 12.92 32.93 -13.95
CA ASP A 563 14.01 31.95 -13.96
C ASP A 563 14.13 31.18 -12.63
N VAL A 564 13.43 31.65 -11.59
CA VAL A 564 13.44 31.06 -10.25
C VAL A 564 12.02 30.94 -9.72
N GLU A 565 11.62 29.73 -9.40
CA GLU A 565 10.43 29.44 -8.61
C GLU A 565 10.85 28.83 -7.28
N LEU A 566 10.25 29.30 -6.18
CA LEU A 566 10.56 28.88 -4.83
C LEU A 566 9.28 28.59 -4.05
N GLN A 567 9.28 27.52 -3.28
CA GLN A 567 8.25 27.20 -2.31
C GLN A 567 8.89 26.78 -1.00
N LEU A 568 8.42 27.36 0.10
CA LEU A 568 8.77 26.99 1.45
C LEU A 568 7.48 26.66 2.21
N THR A 569 7.40 25.47 2.80
CA THR A 569 6.24 25.03 3.56
C THR A 569 6.67 24.57 4.95
N ALA A 570 6.16 25.20 5.99
CA ALA A 570 6.23 24.68 7.36
C ALA A 570 4.93 23.97 7.69
N PHE A 571 5.01 22.78 8.29
CA PHE A 571 3.84 21.98 8.61
C PHE A 571 3.93 21.37 10.00
N ALA A 572 2.79 21.17 10.63
CA ALA A 572 2.64 20.45 11.88
C ALA A 572 1.34 19.64 11.85
N THR A 573 1.44 18.34 12.06
CA THR A 573 0.30 17.43 12.09
C THR A 573 0.34 16.61 13.37
N LEU A 574 -0.76 16.55 14.10
CA LEU A 574 -0.98 15.73 15.27
C LEU A 574 -2.02 14.66 14.94
N ARG A 575 -1.62 13.40 15.04
CA ARG A 575 -2.45 12.21 14.82
C ARG A 575 -2.68 11.52 16.16
N LEU A 576 -3.91 11.27 16.54
CA LEU A 576 -4.31 10.74 17.85
C LEU A 576 -5.32 9.61 17.70
N ASP A 577 -5.32 8.73 18.70
CA ASP A 577 -6.26 7.61 18.83
C ASP A 577 -6.20 6.62 17.65
N GLY A 578 -5.04 6.52 16.99
CA GLY A 578 -4.78 5.46 16.03
C GLY A 578 -4.90 4.09 16.67
N SER A 579 -5.39 3.12 15.90
CA SER A 579 -5.55 1.73 16.35
C SER A 579 -5.14 0.76 15.26
N GLU A 580 -4.63 -0.41 15.67
CA GLU A 580 -4.29 -1.51 14.79
C GLU A 580 -4.54 -2.84 15.48
N THR A 581 -4.81 -3.89 14.70
CA THR A 581 -4.87 -5.26 15.16
C THR A 581 -3.95 -6.13 14.31
N ARG A 582 -3.29 -7.09 14.94
CA ARG A 582 -2.46 -8.07 14.26
C ARG A 582 -2.37 -9.35 15.08
N ARG A 583 -1.99 -10.44 14.45
CA ARG A 583 -1.65 -11.67 15.13
C ARG A 583 -0.14 -11.75 15.29
N CYS A 584 0.32 -12.29 16.40
CA CYS A 584 1.75 -12.48 16.67
C CYS A 584 1.94 -13.70 17.59
N TYR A 585 3.11 -14.28 17.58
CA TYR A 585 3.52 -15.24 18.58
C TYR A 585 4.09 -14.48 19.80
N ASP A 586 3.60 -14.80 20.98
CA ASP A 586 4.11 -14.25 22.23
C ASP A 586 5.06 -15.25 22.90
N ASP A 587 6.35 -14.92 22.89
CA ASP A 587 7.37 -15.82 23.44
C ASP A 587 7.30 -16.01 24.97
N LEU A 588 6.65 -15.08 25.69
CA LEU A 588 6.46 -15.19 27.15
C LEU A 588 5.30 -16.14 27.51
N ALA A 589 4.28 -16.19 26.71
CA ALA A 589 3.16 -17.12 26.85
C ALA A 589 3.37 -18.43 26.08
N ALA A 590 4.35 -18.45 25.16
CA ALA A 590 4.67 -19.55 24.25
C ALA A 590 3.50 -19.97 23.34
N LEU A 591 2.66 -18.99 22.92
CA LEU A 591 1.48 -19.26 22.08
C LEU A 591 1.21 -18.12 21.10
N TYR A 592 0.38 -18.37 20.09
CA TYR A 592 -0.12 -17.33 19.21
C TYR A 592 -1.15 -16.46 19.91
N CYS A 593 -1.13 -15.18 19.58
CA CYS A 593 -1.96 -14.17 20.22
C CYS A 593 -2.54 -13.19 19.22
N ASP A 594 -3.73 -12.73 19.52
CA ASP A 594 -4.35 -11.60 18.82
C ASP A 594 -4.03 -10.31 19.58
N LEU A 595 -3.25 -9.46 18.91
CA LEU A 595 -2.76 -8.19 19.41
C LEU A 595 -3.68 -7.06 18.96
N ALA A 596 -4.15 -6.25 19.88
CA ALA A 596 -4.79 -4.97 19.60
C ALA A 596 -4.00 -3.83 20.25
N VAL A 597 -3.68 -2.82 19.44
CA VAL A 597 -3.02 -1.60 19.87
C VAL A 597 -4.00 -0.44 19.72
N SER A 598 -4.12 0.38 20.75
CA SER A 598 -5.03 1.52 20.78
C SER A 598 -4.36 2.77 21.37
N GLY A 599 -4.86 3.95 20.99
CA GLY A 599 -4.35 5.22 21.49
C GLY A 599 -2.99 5.62 20.92
N ILE A 600 -2.65 5.12 19.72
CA ILE A 600 -1.45 5.56 18.99
C ILE A 600 -1.52 7.07 18.77
N GLY A 601 -0.48 7.78 19.21
CA GLY A 601 -0.36 9.22 19.06
C GLY A 601 0.95 9.58 18.39
N GLN A 602 0.91 10.39 17.32
CA GLN A 602 2.08 10.81 16.53
C GLN A 602 2.07 12.30 16.30
N SER A 603 3.23 12.94 16.41
CA SER A 603 3.47 14.33 15.98
C SER A 603 4.41 14.33 14.79
N LEU A 604 3.97 14.98 13.73
CA LEU A 604 4.64 15.01 12.43
C LEU A 604 4.83 16.47 12.05
N CYS A 605 6.01 17.03 12.29
CA CYS A 605 6.28 18.44 12.01
C CYS A 605 7.61 18.60 11.25
N GLY A 606 7.68 19.66 10.43
CA GLY A 606 8.87 19.92 9.64
C GLY A 606 8.72 21.09 8.69
N VAL A 607 9.76 21.24 7.87
CA VAL A 607 9.87 22.24 6.83
C VAL A 607 10.24 21.56 5.52
N GLU A 608 9.59 21.96 4.44
CA GLU A 608 9.84 21.51 3.07
C GLU A 608 10.24 22.70 2.21
N LEU A 609 11.29 22.56 1.43
CA LEU A 609 11.78 23.50 0.43
C LEU A 609 11.69 22.85 -0.95
N GLY A 610 11.05 23.52 -1.89
CA GLY A 610 11.06 23.18 -3.31
C GLY A 610 11.54 24.38 -4.13
N ALA A 611 12.44 24.15 -5.08
CA ALA A 611 12.89 25.19 -6.00
C ALA A 611 13.03 24.67 -7.42
N SER A 612 12.76 25.51 -8.40
CA SER A 612 13.00 25.26 -9.80
C SER A 612 13.74 26.46 -10.40
N LEU A 613 14.93 26.21 -10.92
CA LEU A 613 15.85 27.21 -11.43
C LEU A 613 16.06 26.95 -12.93
N ARG A 614 15.76 27.95 -13.75
CA ARG A 614 16.13 27.96 -15.15
C ARG A 614 17.51 28.58 -15.29
N LEU A 615 18.53 27.73 -15.35
CA LEU A 615 19.93 28.18 -15.48
C LEU A 615 20.21 28.78 -16.86
N SER A 616 19.52 28.24 -17.88
CA SER A 616 19.53 28.75 -19.24
C SER A 616 18.32 28.22 -20.03
N TYR A 617 18.19 28.54 -21.32
CA TYR A 617 17.14 27.93 -22.15
C TYR A 617 17.28 26.42 -22.34
N ARG A 618 18.46 25.85 -22.05
CA ARG A 618 18.72 24.40 -22.13
C ARG A 618 18.81 23.70 -20.81
N TRP A 619 19.12 24.41 -19.73
CA TRP A 619 19.40 23.81 -18.43
C TRP A 619 18.38 24.23 -17.38
N ARG A 620 17.84 23.23 -16.69
CA ARG A 620 16.93 23.41 -15.57
C ARG A 620 17.45 22.60 -14.38
N LEU A 621 17.45 23.19 -13.21
CA LEU A 621 17.75 22.54 -11.95
C LEU A 621 16.51 22.58 -11.05
N ALA A 622 16.05 21.41 -10.61
CA ALA A 622 15.01 21.30 -9.60
C ALA A 622 15.63 20.79 -8.30
N LEU A 623 15.25 21.41 -7.19
CA LEU A 623 15.75 21.09 -5.85
C LEU A 623 14.57 20.83 -4.93
N ALA A 624 14.69 19.82 -4.05
CA ALA A 624 13.79 19.59 -2.94
C ALA A 624 14.60 19.25 -1.70
N ALA A 625 14.18 19.75 -0.54
CA ALA A 625 14.75 19.40 0.76
C ALA A 625 13.66 19.38 1.81
N SER A 626 13.74 18.49 2.77
CA SER A 626 12.85 18.44 3.93
C SER A 626 13.66 18.08 5.17
N ALA A 627 13.39 18.82 6.24
CA ALA A 627 13.86 18.50 7.59
C ALA A 627 12.66 18.41 8.51
N ALA A 628 12.50 17.27 9.16
CA ALA A 628 11.29 16.97 9.91
C ALA A 628 11.58 16.16 11.17
N ARG A 629 10.59 16.15 12.06
CA ARG A 629 10.54 15.25 13.21
C ARG A 629 9.21 14.53 13.20
N TYR A 630 9.26 13.23 12.91
CA TYR A 630 8.13 12.31 12.97
C TYR A 630 8.29 11.40 14.18
N ALA A 631 7.48 11.57 15.21
CA ALA A 631 7.65 10.86 16.47
C ALA A 631 6.34 10.43 17.10
N TYR A 632 6.38 9.33 17.83
CA TYR A 632 5.32 8.94 18.76
C TYR A 632 5.33 9.90 19.95
N VAL A 633 4.16 10.48 20.30
CA VAL A 633 3.99 11.45 21.39
C VAL A 633 3.18 10.87 22.57
N ARG A 634 2.71 9.63 22.42
CA ARG A 634 1.98 8.91 23.46
C ARG A 634 2.44 7.46 23.50
N ASP A 635 2.32 6.88 24.65
CA ASP A 635 2.46 5.47 24.89
C ASP A 635 1.12 4.77 24.58
N PRO A 636 1.02 3.97 23.51
CA PRO A 636 -0.20 3.25 23.20
C PRO A 636 -0.49 2.15 24.20
N ARG A 637 -1.72 1.68 24.19
CA ARG A 637 -2.16 0.56 25.02
C ARG A 637 -2.27 -0.69 24.18
N VAL A 638 -1.74 -1.77 24.75
CA VAL A 638 -1.67 -3.09 24.13
C VAL A 638 -2.58 -4.05 24.89
N THR A 639 -3.45 -4.72 24.15
CA THR A 639 -4.22 -5.86 24.63
C THR A 639 -3.79 -7.09 23.84
N LEU A 640 -3.49 -8.17 24.53
CA LEU A 640 -3.05 -9.43 23.98
C LEU A 640 -4.01 -10.52 24.40
N LEU A 641 -4.60 -11.21 23.44
CA LEU A 641 -5.53 -12.31 23.67
C LEU A 641 -4.91 -13.61 23.18
N SER A 642 -5.12 -14.70 23.90
CA SER A 642 -4.87 -16.03 23.38
C SER A 642 -5.71 -16.25 22.10
N ASP A 643 -5.13 -16.83 21.10
CA ASP A 643 -5.83 -17.13 19.85
C ASP A 643 -6.78 -18.33 19.98
N VAL A 644 -6.58 -19.14 21.01
CA VAL A 644 -7.34 -20.37 21.27
C VAL A 644 -8.72 -20.05 21.85
N ASP A 645 -8.75 -19.33 22.96
CA ASP A 645 -9.97 -19.09 23.74
C ASP A 645 -10.31 -17.61 23.93
N ASN A 646 -9.48 -16.71 23.40
CA ASN A 646 -9.53 -15.26 23.64
C ASN A 646 -9.39 -14.85 25.11
N THR A 647 -8.72 -15.66 25.93
CA THR A 647 -8.33 -15.25 27.28
C THR A 647 -7.37 -14.08 27.21
N GLU A 648 -7.60 -13.06 28.02
CA GLU A 648 -6.75 -11.88 28.05
C GLU A 648 -5.42 -12.18 28.75
N ILE A 649 -4.34 -12.26 27.98
CA ILE A 649 -2.98 -12.44 28.48
C ILE A 649 -2.42 -11.10 28.99
N LEU A 650 -2.80 -10.02 28.30
CA LEU A 650 -2.36 -8.66 28.61
C LEU A 650 -3.52 -7.70 28.35
N THR A 651 -3.96 -6.99 29.37
CA THR A 651 -5.11 -6.09 29.30
C THR A 651 -4.65 -4.65 29.34
N ARG A 652 -4.78 -3.94 28.21
CA ARG A 652 -4.49 -2.49 28.07
C ARG A 652 -3.16 -2.07 28.70
N SER A 653 -2.13 -2.90 28.61
CA SER A 653 -0.80 -2.60 29.11
C SER A 653 -0.19 -1.43 28.32
N VAL A 654 0.61 -0.64 28.99
CA VAL A 654 1.30 0.49 28.37
C VAL A 654 2.50 -0.03 27.58
N SER A 655 2.66 0.44 26.35
CA SER A 655 3.87 0.24 25.54
C SER A 655 4.65 1.56 25.46
N ARG A 656 5.88 1.55 25.95
CA ARG A 656 6.75 2.75 26.04
C ARG A 656 7.25 3.19 24.66
N MET A 657 6.35 3.72 23.86
CA MET A 657 6.61 4.19 22.49
C MET A 657 6.94 5.69 22.43
N GLY A 658 6.60 6.43 23.46
CA GLY A 658 6.81 7.89 23.53
C GLY A 658 8.26 8.26 23.23
N GLY A 659 8.47 9.15 22.24
CA GLY A 659 9.79 9.56 21.77
C GLY A 659 10.38 8.73 20.64
N CYS A 660 9.91 7.51 20.38
CA CYS A 660 10.29 6.73 19.21
C CYS A 660 9.95 7.48 17.91
N ARG A 661 10.75 7.27 16.87
CA ARG A 661 10.50 7.83 15.54
C ARG A 661 9.52 6.95 14.78
N VAL A 662 8.71 7.57 13.92
CA VAL A 662 7.87 6.84 12.99
C VAL A 662 8.77 6.17 11.96
N GLY A 663 8.69 4.85 11.85
CA GLY A 663 9.48 4.07 10.91
C GLY A 663 9.05 4.29 9.46
N GLY A 664 9.92 3.96 8.52
CA GLY A 664 9.65 4.06 7.09
C GLY A 664 9.48 5.49 6.55
N ALA A 665 9.79 6.51 7.36
CA ALA A 665 9.77 7.90 6.96
C ALA A 665 11.10 8.58 7.38
N PRO A 666 11.98 8.93 6.44
CA PRO A 666 13.21 9.66 6.72
C PRO A 666 12.89 11.01 7.37
N GLN A 667 13.67 11.40 8.38
CA GLN A 667 13.51 12.72 9.02
C GLN A 667 14.19 13.84 8.22
N LEU A 668 15.17 13.47 7.39
CA LEU A 668 15.90 14.38 6.51
C LEU A 668 15.89 13.82 5.09
N THR A 669 15.43 14.61 4.13
CA THR A 669 15.47 14.25 2.71
C THR A 669 15.97 15.41 1.87
N SER A 670 16.69 15.11 0.80
CA SER A 670 17.01 16.09 -0.21
C SER A 670 17.09 15.45 -1.59
N SER A 671 16.81 16.23 -2.62
CA SER A 671 16.98 15.81 -4.00
C SER A 671 17.42 16.97 -4.88
N ALA A 672 18.15 16.65 -5.92
CA ALA A 672 18.52 17.57 -6.98
C ALA A 672 18.36 16.87 -8.32
N GLU A 673 17.65 17.49 -9.26
CA GLU A 673 17.49 17.02 -10.62
C GLU A 673 17.99 18.07 -11.60
N LEU A 674 19.01 17.72 -12.37
CA LEU A 674 19.52 18.54 -13.46
C LEU A 674 18.97 18.01 -14.78
N THR A 675 18.24 18.85 -15.49
CA THR A 675 17.68 18.54 -16.82
C THR A 675 18.38 19.35 -17.89
N TYR A 676 18.79 18.66 -18.96
CA TYR A 676 19.33 19.28 -20.17
C TYR A 676 18.38 19.04 -21.35
N PHE A 677 18.01 20.11 -22.03
CA PHE A 677 17.26 20.09 -23.28
C PHE A 677 18.20 20.37 -24.45
N GLY A 678 18.62 19.30 -25.10
CA GLY A 678 19.54 19.35 -26.21
C GLY A 678 18.85 19.68 -27.53
N PRO A 679 19.63 19.97 -28.58
CA PRO A 679 19.10 20.16 -29.94
C PRO A 679 18.49 18.87 -30.49
N ARG A 680 17.65 18.99 -31.51
CA ARG A 680 17.05 17.86 -32.22
C ARG A 680 16.26 16.88 -31.32
N GLY A 681 15.62 17.37 -30.24
CA GLY A 681 14.74 16.58 -29.40
C GLY A 681 15.44 15.69 -28.37
N TRP A 682 16.71 15.94 -28.05
CA TRP A 682 17.37 15.28 -26.92
C TRP A 682 16.94 15.90 -25.58
N SER A 683 16.72 15.05 -24.58
CA SER A 683 16.66 15.46 -23.19
C SER A 683 17.38 14.45 -22.30
N CYS A 684 18.18 14.99 -21.39
CA CYS A 684 18.94 14.21 -20.40
C CYS A 684 18.52 14.68 -19.00
N HIS A 685 18.35 13.76 -18.09
CA HIS A 685 18.05 14.06 -16.70
C HIS A 685 19.03 13.29 -15.82
N LEU A 686 19.61 13.98 -14.87
CA LEU A 686 20.43 13.40 -13.80
C LEU A 686 19.82 13.81 -12.48
N SER A 687 19.45 12.83 -11.66
CA SER A 687 18.84 13.09 -10.37
C SER A 687 19.55 12.37 -9.26
N ALA A 688 19.84 13.11 -8.17
CA ALA A 688 20.43 12.60 -6.94
C ALA A 688 19.42 12.72 -5.81
N GLY A 689 19.31 11.68 -4.98
CA GLY A 689 18.40 11.64 -3.85
C GLY A 689 19.14 11.18 -2.58
N TYR A 690 18.82 11.82 -1.46
CA TYR A 690 19.35 11.49 -0.14
C TYR A 690 18.19 11.33 0.86
N ALA A 691 18.28 10.31 1.71
CA ALA A 691 17.36 10.06 2.81
C ALA A 691 18.15 9.68 4.06
N GLY A 692 18.10 10.54 5.07
CA GLY A 692 18.83 10.38 6.32
C GLY A 692 17.94 10.38 7.56
N ALA A 693 18.56 10.11 8.70
CA ALA A 693 17.91 9.97 10.00
C ALA A 693 16.69 9.01 9.93
N ARG A 694 16.95 7.82 9.44
CA ARG A 694 15.99 6.75 9.22
C ARG A 694 15.95 5.80 10.40
N TYR A 695 14.78 5.25 10.69
CA TYR A 695 14.54 4.36 11.83
C TYR A 695 13.68 3.16 11.42
N ALA A 696 13.92 2.00 12.06
CA ALA A 696 13.03 0.85 11.97
C ALA A 696 11.66 1.17 12.57
N GLU A 697 10.59 0.53 12.07
CA GLU A 697 9.28 0.61 12.74
C GLU A 697 9.39 -0.05 14.12
N PRO A 698 9.03 0.64 15.21
CA PRO A 698 9.26 0.12 16.55
C PRO A 698 8.26 -0.96 16.91
N SER A 699 8.73 -2.03 17.58
CA SER A 699 7.86 -3.08 18.12
C SER A 699 7.12 -2.60 19.37
N VAL A 700 5.81 -2.71 19.36
CA VAL A 700 4.97 -2.36 20.52
C VAL A 700 5.09 -3.38 21.64
N LEU A 701 5.28 -4.67 21.34
CA LEU A 701 5.35 -5.73 22.36
C LEU A 701 6.63 -5.67 23.18
N ARG A 702 7.78 -5.40 22.55
CA ARG A 702 9.07 -5.27 23.22
C ARG A 702 9.10 -4.18 24.29
N ARG A 703 8.23 -3.17 24.14
CA ARG A 703 8.18 -1.98 25.00
C ARG A 703 7.08 -2.04 26.06
N THR A 704 6.37 -3.17 26.16
CA THR A 704 5.38 -3.36 27.23
C THR A 704 6.06 -3.55 28.59
N ASP A 705 5.38 -3.16 29.66
CA ASP A 705 5.90 -3.35 31.03
C ASP A 705 6.20 -4.82 31.32
N ARG A 706 5.41 -5.75 30.79
CA ARG A 706 5.64 -7.20 30.91
C ARG A 706 7.04 -7.62 30.44
N VAL A 707 7.57 -6.98 29.40
CA VAL A 707 8.90 -7.28 28.84
C VAL A 707 9.97 -6.39 29.48
N THR A 708 9.70 -5.11 29.67
CA THR A 708 10.68 -4.14 30.17
C THR A 708 10.87 -4.16 31.69
N GLN A 709 9.99 -4.82 32.43
CA GLN A 709 10.05 -4.96 33.88
C GLN A 709 10.34 -6.41 34.33
N GLN A 710 11.09 -7.18 33.53
CA GLN A 710 11.52 -8.52 33.87
C GLN A 710 12.36 -8.48 35.19
N ALA A 711 12.13 -9.46 36.05
CA ALA A 711 12.91 -9.56 37.29
C ALA A 711 14.41 -9.70 36.96
N GLY A 712 15.24 -8.82 37.51
CA GLY A 712 16.69 -8.85 37.31
C GLY A 712 17.14 -8.31 35.95
N ILE A 713 16.29 -7.57 35.21
CA ILE A 713 16.67 -6.93 33.95
C ILE A 713 17.88 -6.01 34.13
N THR A 714 18.89 -6.16 33.29
CA THR A 714 20.05 -5.27 33.30
C THR A 714 19.76 -3.96 32.52
N PRO A 715 20.49 -2.86 32.81
CA PRO A 715 20.36 -1.62 32.04
C PRO A 715 20.65 -1.81 30.54
N GLU A 716 21.56 -2.73 30.20
CA GLU A 716 21.93 -3.07 28.82
C GLU A 716 20.76 -3.76 28.11
N LEU A 717 20.14 -4.76 28.74
CA LEU A 717 18.98 -5.47 28.20
C LEU A 717 17.77 -4.54 28.08
N PHE A 718 17.50 -3.72 29.11
CA PHE A 718 16.47 -2.70 29.04
C PHE A 718 16.68 -1.77 27.83
N ARG A 719 17.93 -1.32 27.62
CA ARG A 719 18.27 -0.49 26.47
C ARG A 719 18.08 -1.23 25.15
N ALA A 720 18.52 -2.49 25.06
CA ALA A 720 18.33 -3.31 23.85
C ALA A 720 16.84 -3.52 23.49
N LEU A 721 15.95 -3.62 24.48
CA LEU A 721 14.51 -3.75 24.29
C LEU A 721 13.84 -2.43 23.86
N THR A 722 14.29 -1.29 24.38
CA THR A 722 13.59 0.00 24.24
C THR A 722 14.23 0.94 23.22
N LEU A 723 15.56 0.85 22.98
CA LEU A 723 16.24 1.68 22.00
C LEU A 723 15.78 1.30 20.59
N GLN A 724 15.26 2.27 19.86
CA GLN A 724 14.85 2.08 18.49
C GLN A 724 16.07 1.99 17.56
N GLU A 725 16.06 1.04 16.65
CA GLU A 725 17.13 0.84 15.68
C GLU A 725 17.16 2.00 14.68
N ARG A 726 18.35 2.64 14.56
CA ARG A 726 18.63 3.62 13.53
C ARG A 726 19.20 2.94 12.30
N LEU A 727 18.66 3.28 11.14
CA LEU A 727 19.07 2.71 9.86
C LEU A 727 20.14 3.58 9.20
N PRO A 728 20.98 2.98 8.37
CA PRO A 728 21.93 3.72 7.54
C PRO A 728 21.22 4.74 6.64
N ASP A 729 21.87 5.85 6.37
CA ASP A 729 21.39 6.82 5.41
C ASP A 729 21.43 6.23 3.99
N ALA A 730 20.57 6.69 3.10
CA ALA A 730 20.44 6.18 1.75
C ALA A 730 20.77 7.28 0.73
N PHE A 731 21.53 6.94 -0.29
CA PHE A 731 21.86 7.82 -1.40
C PHE A 731 21.63 7.11 -2.72
N THR A 732 20.91 7.74 -3.65
CA THR A 732 20.69 7.21 -4.98
C THR A 732 21.04 8.23 -6.05
N LEU A 733 21.54 7.74 -7.18
CA LEU A 733 21.79 8.51 -8.39
C LEU A 733 21.06 7.82 -9.54
N ASP A 734 20.22 8.58 -10.23
CA ASP A 734 19.45 8.11 -11.35
C ASP A 734 19.76 8.95 -12.59
N ALA A 735 19.74 8.34 -13.77
CA ALA A 735 19.93 9.04 -15.02
C ALA A 735 18.86 8.63 -16.05
N SER A 736 18.44 9.55 -16.89
CA SER A 736 17.60 9.20 -18.02
C SER A 736 17.98 10.01 -19.27
N LEU A 737 17.81 9.36 -20.41
CA LEU A 737 18.11 9.91 -21.73
C LEU A 737 16.92 9.66 -22.64
N PHE A 738 16.42 10.71 -23.25
CA PHE A 738 15.34 10.62 -24.23
C PHE A 738 15.72 11.31 -25.53
N ARG A 739 15.22 10.78 -26.63
CA ARG A 739 15.27 11.42 -27.91
C ARG A 739 13.92 11.37 -28.59
N THR A 740 13.42 12.53 -28.98
CA THR A 740 12.16 12.65 -29.73
C THR A 740 12.46 13.02 -31.18
N PHE A 741 11.96 12.20 -32.07
CA PHE A 741 11.97 12.45 -33.52
C PHE A 741 10.59 12.97 -33.93
N TYR A 742 10.58 14.02 -34.77
CA TYR A 742 9.34 14.64 -35.23
C TYR A 742 9.13 14.31 -36.70
N PHE A 743 7.96 13.80 -37.05
CA PHE A 743 7.54 13.44 -38.38
C PHE A 743 6.23 14.16 -38.70
N GLY A 744 6.30 15.40 -39.15
CA GLY A 744 5.14 16.26 -39.29
C GLY A 744 4.42 16.45 -37.98
N ARG A 745 3.18 15.93 -37.89
CA ARG A 745 2.40 15.96 -36.62
C ARG A 745 2.72 14.82 -35.66
N SER A 746 3.37 13.76 -36.16
CA SER A 746 3.68 12.58 -35.39
C SER A 746 5.02 12.71 -34.67
N ARG A 747 5.21 11.96 -33.58
CA ARG A 747 6.47 11.92 -32.84
C ARG A 747 6.80 10.52 -32.37
N LEU A 748 8.05 10.13 -32.57
CA LEU A 748 8.65 8.92 -32.01
C LEU A 748 9.58 9.32 -30.87
N THR A 749 9.37 8.81 -29.68
CA THR A 749 10.26 9.05 -28.53
C THR A 749 10.89 7.74 -28.11
N ALA A 750 12.22 7.68 -28.12
CA ALA A 750 13.00 6.60 -27.51
C ALA A 750 13.59 7.09 -26.18
N GLY A 751 13.53 6.28 -25.17
CA GLY A 751 14.01 6.61 -23.82
C GLY A 751 14.73 5.45 -23.16
N LEU A 752 15.83 5.77 -22.47
CA LEU A 752 16.56 4.91 -21.56
C LEU A 752 16.56 5.55 -20.19
N MET A 753 16.26 4.77 -19.18
CA MET A 753 16.36 5.19 -17.79
C MET A 753 17.20 4.19 -17.01
N LEU A 754 18.10 4.71 -16.21
CA LEU A 754 18.97 3.97 -15.31
C LEU A 754 18.71 4.42 -13.88
N ARG A 755 18.47 3.46 -13.01
CA ARG A 755 18.16 3.70 -11.61
C ARG A 755 19.25 3.16 -10.70
N ASN A 756 19.46 3.86 -9.58
CA ASN A 756 20.42 3.49 -8.56
C ASN A 756 21.81 3.20 -9.14
N LEU A 757 22.36 4.13 -9.92
CA LEU A 757 23.69 4.01 -10.54
C LEU A 757 24.79 3.77 -9.53
N THR A 758 24.65 4.29 -8.31
CA THR A 758 25.57 4.06 -7.19
C THR A 758 25.61 2.60 -6.76
N GLY A 759 24.52 1.84 -6.98
CA GLY A 759 24.37 0.48 -6.49
C GLY A 759 24.16 0.40 -4.98
N ASP A 760 23.59 1.45 -4.39
CA ASP A 760 23.30 1.49 -2.95
C ASP A 760 22.36 0.33 -2.58
N ARG A 761 22.78 -0.48 -1.60
CA ARG A 761 22.00 -1.58 -1.04
C ARG A 761 21.14 -1.08 0.12
N THR A 762 20.36 -0.05 -0.13
CA THR A 762 19.50 0.59 0.87
C THR A 762 18.54 -0.41 1.49
N LEU A 763 18.50 -0.46 2.82
CA LEU A 763 17.43 -1.11 3.56
C LEU A 763 16.14 -0.33 3.37
N TYR A 764 15.14 -0.97 2.81
CA TYR A 764 13.89 -0.32 2.40
C TYR A 764 12.79 -0.39 3.48
N ALA A 765 12.41 -1.60 3.87
CA ALA A 765 11.47 -1.85 4.95
C ALA A 765 12.24 -2.52 6.08
N VAL A 766 12.26 -1.87 7.24
CA VAL A 766 12.88 -2.41 8.45
C VAL A 766 11.92 -2.21 9.61
N TYR A 767 11.68 -3.28 10.34
CA TYR A 767 10.86 -3.25 11.54
C TYR A 767 11.49 -4.13 12.59
N GLU A 768 11.36 -3.70 13.81
CA GLU A 768 11.79 -4.47 14.96
C GLU A 768 10.90 -5.70 15.12
N SER A 769 11.52 -6.87 15.29
CA SER A 769 10.78 -8.09 15.54
C SER A 769 9.96 -8.01 16.85
N ASN A 770 8.74 -8.52 16.83
CA ASN A 770 7.98 -8.74 18.05
C ASN A 770 8.48 -9.98 18.82
N ARG A 771 9.27 -10.85 18.18
CA ARG A 771 9.81 -12.08 18.76
C ARG A 771 10.94 -11.77 19.73
N LEU A 772 11.00 -12.57 20.78
CA LEU A 772 11.98 -12.49 21.84
C LEU A 772 12.69 -13.83 21.99
N ARG A 773 14.01 -13.78 22.13
CA ARG A 773 14.81 -14.97 22.41
C ARG A 773 14.86 -15.20 23.91
N ARG A 774 14.47 -16.40 24.32
CA ARG A 774 14.57 -16.85 25.70
C ARG A 774 16.03 -17.19 26.04
N ILE A 775 16.56 -16.58 27.13
CA ILE A 775 17.91 -16.82 27.62
C ILE A 775 17.81 -17.35 29.04
N PRO A 776 18.14 -18.63 29.28
CA PRO A 776 18.30 -19.16 30.64
C PRO A 776 19.50 -18.54 31.33
N ALA A 777 19.34 -18.09 32.56
CA ALA A 777 20.42 -17.56 33.40
C ALA A 777 20.25 -18.09 34.83
N GLY A 778 20.74 -19.30 35.10
CA GLY A 778 20.49 -20.02 36.32
C GLY A 778 18.99 -20.36 36.49
N ASP A 779 18.39 -19.97 37.60
CA ASP A 779 16.94 -20.13 37.86
C ASP A 779 16.09 -19.01 37.19
N ALA A 780 16.71 -17.97 36.65
CA ALA A 780 16.03 -16.88 35.99
C ALA A 780 15.97 -17.08 34.47
N VAL A 781 14.95 -16.49 33.85
CA VAL A 781 14.81 -16.45 32.39
C VAL A 781 14.72 -15.00 31.98
N PHE A 782 15.54 -14.61 31.01
CA PHE A 782 15.51 -13.32 30.36
C PHE A 782 15.02 -13.45 28.92
N TYR A 783 14.45 -12.37 28.41
CA TYR A 783 14.01 -12.27 27.02
C TYR A 783 14.72 -11.13 26.34
N GLU A 784 15.49 -11.43 25.31
CA GLU A 784 16.19 -10.43 24.49
C GLU A 784 15.54 -10.32 23.09
N PRO A 785 15.66 -9.15 22.41
CA PRO A 785 15.05 -8.97 21.11
C PRO A 785 15.77 -9.79 20.04
N HIS A 786 15.00 -10.40 19.14
CA HIS A 786 15.52 -10.87 17.87
C HIS A 786 15.92 -9.68 16.97
N ALA A 787 16.83 -9.92 16.05
CA ALA A 787 17.21 -8.96 15.02
C ALA A 787 15.98 -8.49 14.22
N SER A 788 16.05 -7.22 13.78
CA SER A 788 15.02 -6.65 12.91
C SER A 788 14.96 -7.39 11.57
N ARG A 789 13.78 -7.46 11.00
CA ARG A 789 13.58 -7.96 9.64
C ARG A 789 13.66 -6.82 8.65
N CYS A 790 14.17 -7.09 7.47
CA CYS A 790 14.38 -6.07 6.47
C CYS A 790 14.16 -6.57 5.05
N SER A 791 13.96 -5.62 4.15
CA SER A 791 14.04 -5.81 2.71
C SER A 791 14.93 -4.74 2.12
N HIS A 792 15.70 -5.08 1.10
CA HIS A 792 16.52 -4.12 0.38
C HIS A 792 15.73 -3.48 -0.76
N ALA A 793 16.00 -2.19 -1.01
CA ALA A 793 15.51 -1.50 -2.18
C ALA A 793 16.11 -2.12 -3.46
N TRP A 794 15.53 -1.78 -4.59
CA TRP A 794 15.97 -2.30 -5.88
C TRP A 794 17.44 -1.97 -6.17
N PRO A 795 18.18 -2.91 -6.78
CA PRO A 795 19.53 -2.68 -7.23
C PRO A 795 19.60 -1.70 -8.40
N ARG A 796 20.78 -1.60 -9.02
CA ARG A 796 20.90 -0.99 -10.34
C ARG A 796 19.90 -1.62 -11.28
N SER A 797 19.15 -0.80 -11.98
CA SER A 797 18.14 -1.28 -12.90
C SER A 797 17.98 -0.35 -14.08
N PHE A 798 17.50 -0.90 -15.18
CA PHE A 798 17.25 -0.15 -16.37
C PHE A 798 15.83 -0.30 -16.90
N TYR A 799 15.43 0.66 -17.70
CA TYR A 799 14.17 0.63 -18.41
C TYR A 799 14.33 1.32 -19.77
N VAL A 800 13.86 0.67 -20.80
CA VAL A 800 13.88 1.18 -22.18
C VAL A 800 12.45 1.33 -22.68
N THR A 801 12.15 2.42 -23.33
CA THR A 801 10.85 2.65 -23.95
C THR A 801 10.99 3.25 -25.36
N VAL A 802 10.11 2.81 -26.25
CA VAL A 802 9.90 3.43 -27.55
C VAL A 802 8.42 3.72 -27.67
N SER A 803 8.06 4.98 -27.90
CA SER A 803 6.67 5.45 -27.94
C SER A 803 6.44 6.25 -29.20
N TYR A 804 5.40 5.92 -29.94
CA TYR A 804 4.96 6.64 -31.14
C TYR A 804 3.58 7.25 -30.89
N ARG A 805 3.48 8.56 -31.15
CA ARG A 805 2.21 9.30 -31.07
C ARG A 805 1.91 9.93 -32.45
N PHE A 806 0.66 9.84 -32.89
CA PHE A 806 0.23 10.27 -34.20
C PHE A 806 -1.25 10.67 -34.24
#